data_239a580abda5cfa382378046065d81b8
#
_entry.id   239a580abda5cfa382378046065d81b8
#
_cell.length_a   1.000
_cell.length_b   1.000
_cell.length_c   1.000
_cell.angle_alpha   90.00
_cell.angle_beta   90.00
_cell.angle_gamma   90.00
#
_symmetry.space_group_name_H-M   'P 1'
#
loop_
_entity.id
_entity.type
_entity.pdbx_description
1 polymer ?
#
loop_
_entity_poly.entity_id
_entity_poly.type
_entity_poly.pdbx_seq_one_letter_code
_entity_poly.pdbx_strand_id
1 'polypeptide(L)'
;MQTAEIKRRFLAHFEANGHTVVPSAPLPAISDPNLLFINAGMVQFVPYFLGQRAAPYRTATSVQKCIRTPDIDEVGKTSRHGTFFQMNGNFSFGDYFKAGAIPLAWELSTTPVEQGGFGLDPERIWATVYLDDDEAYDLWRKTGVPVERIVRRGKADNFWSMGIPGPAGPCSELYYDRGPAYGAEGGPEADEDRYLEFWNLVFMQYEIADVASKTDFRIVGDLPNKNIDTGMGLERIASILQGVDNLYEIDEVRPILARAADLTGKQYGVHSGQAASQSHPDDVRLRVIADHVRTSLMLIGDGVTPSNEGRGYVLRRIMRRAIRAMRLLGWQGKALPELLPVARDCMSPSYPELAADFDRISSAAYAEEDTFLGTLRAGTTILDTAIAETKKVGRSSLPGDKAFQLHDTYGFPIDLTLEIANEQGLTVDADGFRALMTEQRARAKADAKARKTGHADLSAYRTVLDAHGPTHWLAYETLDTESRVVAIWSGGATVDTAEAGDIVTVALDRTPFYAESGGQDSDAGLLTGPNLRAEIIDVQRPVKGLIAHTVRILDGSLAVGDAVHAAVDPEWRIGARQAHSGTHVVHAALRQVLGPNALQSGSYNRPGYLRLDFAWRGGLTDTTRSEIEEVANLAIRRDLPVEVRHLPLAQARAEGALALFGETYDDTVRVVEIGGEWSRELCGGTHVAHSAQIGSLALTGESSVGAGQRRIEAVTGIEAFRYLARERDLVTQLAAQLKARPEELPTRITTLLARLKQTEREADDLRGRLIDLDADTYAANAVDLDGVAYAGITATGDARRLAEKVRDRLGRRPGVVGVVAGASIVVAVTPAGVQRGLAANDLIKSLLAGKGGGNAASAQGKADADPAELLDRLRDLTRAA
;
A
#
# COMPACT_ATOMS: atom_id res chain seq x y z
N MET A 1 -2.01 -0.76 -39.68
CA MET A 1 -1.75 -2.14 -39.17
C MET A 1 -2.23 -2.19 -37.74
N GLN A 2 -2.96 -3.24 -37.31
CA GLN A 2 -3.41 -3.37 -35.92
C GLN A 2 -2.24 -3.64 -34.97
N THR A 3 -2.38 -3.20 -33.71
CA THR A 3 -1.30 -3.29 -32.70
C THR A 3 -0.88 -4.74 -32.42
N ALA A 4 -1.82 -5.67 -32.34
CA ALA A 4 -1.52 -7.09 -32.18
C ALA A 4 -0.71 -7.68 -33.34
N GLU A 5 -0.94 -7.23 -34.58
CA GLU A 5 -0.18 -7.66 -35.75
C GLU A 5 1.25 -7.06 -35.78
N ILE A 6 1.42 -5.81 -35.30
CA ILE A 6 2.76 -5.20 -35.15
C ILE A 6 3.58 -6.03 -34.14
N LYS A 7 2.99 -6.36 -32.99
CA LYS A 7 3.59 -7.24 -31.97
C LYS A 7 4.01 -8.59 -32.56
N ARG A 8 3.11 -9.24 -33.29
CA ARG A 8 3.36 -10.55 -33.91
C ARG A 8 4.52 -10.49 -34.91
N ARG A 9 4.56 -9.44 -35.77
CA ARG A 9 5.62 -9.27 -36.76
C ARG A 9 6.97 -9.00 -36.12
N PHE A 10 7.01 -8.18 -35.09
CA PHE A 10 8.24 -7.94 -34.33
C PHE A 10 8.83 -9.24 -33.80
N LEU A 11 8.03 -10.03 -33.09
CA LEU A 11 8.49 -11.30 -32.54
C LEU A 11 8.92 -12.29 -33.63
N ALA A 12 8.13 -12.41 -34.71
CA ALA A 12 8.42 -13.33 -35.80
C ALA A 12 9.71 -12.95 -36.58
N HIS A 13 9.99 -11.66 -36.76
CA HIS A 13 11.22 -11.18 -37.42
C HIS A 13 12.45 -11.61 -36.61
N PHE A 14 12.45 -11.38 -35.29
CA PHE A 14 13.58 -11.72 -34.43
C PHE A 14 13.70 -13.23 -34.21
N GLU A 15 12.58 -13.97 -34.10
CA GLU A 15 12.58 -15.43 -34.05
C GLU A 15 13.21 -16.04 -35.31
N ALA A 16 12.84 -15.53 -36.50
CA ALA A 16 13.45 -15.96 -37.77
C ALA A 16 14.96 -15.67 -37.84
N ASN A 17 15.45 -14.67 -37.09
CA ASN A 17 16.86 -14.33 -36.92
C ASN A 17 17.51 -14.97 -35.68
N GLY A 18 16.95 -16.07 -35.17
CA GLY A 18 17.57 -16.91 -34.14
C GLY A 18 17.36 -16.46 -32.70
N HIS A 19 16.48 -15.49 -32.45
CA HIS A 19 16.17 -15.05 -31.08
C HIS A 19 15.12 -15.95 -30.43
N THR A 20 15.31 -16.24 -29.15
CA THR A 20 14.31 -16.93 -28.33
C THR A 20 13.20 -15.96 -27.95
N VAL A 21 11.95 -16.31 -28.22
CA VAL A 21 10.80 -15.53 -27.74
C VAL A 21 10.60 -15.73 -26.25
N VAL A 22 10.74 -14.66 -25.48
CA VAL A 22 10.61 -14.68 -24.01
C VAL A 22 9.30 -13.95 -23.63
N PRO A 23 8.44 -14.56 -22.81
CA PRO A 23 7.21 -13.92 -22.35
C PRO A 23 7.49 -12.63 -21.58
N SER A 24 6.51 -11.72 -21.57
CA SER A 24 6.54 -10.54 -20.70
C SER A 24 6.61 -10.95 -19.24
N ALA A 25 7.50 -10.35 -18.49
CA ALA A 25 7.44 -10.41 -17.03
C ALA A 25 6.20 -9.65 -16.51
N PRO A 26 5.67 -9.99 -15.32
CA PRO A 26 4.62 -9.22 -14.66
C PRO A 26 5.06 -7.77 -14.39
N LEU A 27 4.11 -6.83 -14.40
CA LEU A 27 4.38 -5.41 -14.16
C LEU A 27 5.05 -5.10 -12.82
N PRO A 28 4.71 -5.76 -11.68
CA PRO A 28 5.45 -5.56 -10.45
C PRO A 28 6.90 -6.01 -10.58
N ALA A 29 7.87 -5.11 -10.36
CA ALA A 29 9.29 -5.44 -10.33
C ALA A 29 9.65 -6.12 -9.02
N ILE A 30 9.52 -7.47 -8.98
CA ILE A 30 9.70 -8.25 -7.76
C ILE A 30 11.20 -8.51 -7.50
N SER A 31 11.97 -8.69 -8.56
CA SER A 31 13.42 -8.98 -8.51
C SER A 31 14.29 -7.78 -8.14
N ASP A 32 13.75 -6.56 -8.21
CA ASP A 32 14.47 -5.33 -7.86
C ASP A 32 13.67 -4.50 -6.85
N PRO A 33 14.12 -4.42 -5.58
CA PRO A 33 13.43 -3.66 -4.54
C PRO A 33 13.42 -2.14 -4.76
N ASN A 34 14.27 -1.62 -5.68
CA ASN A 34 14.35 -0.21 -5.99
C ASN A 34 13.32 0.22 -7.05
N LEU A 35 12.71 -0.73 -7.76
CA LEU A 35 11.69 -0.48 -8.77
C LEU A 35 10.31 -0.90 -8.26
N LEU A 36 9.35 0.00 -8.36
CA LEU A 36 7.94 -0.33 -8.11
C LEU A 36 7.37 -1.20 -9.24
N PHE A 37 7.65 -0.81 -10.49
CA PHE A 37 7.17 -1.49 -11.69
C PHE A 37 8.28 -1.63 -12.70
N ILE A 38 8.14 -2.61 -13.59
CA ILE A 38 8.99 -2.73 -14.77
C ILE A 38 8.71 -1.54 -15.68
N ASN A 39 9.74 -0.77 -15.99
CA ASN A 39 9.69 0.48 -16.76
C ASN A 39 10.40 0.41 -18.11
N ALA A 40 11.08 -0.71 -18.42
CA ALA A 40 11.78 -0.97 -19.65
C ALA A 40 11.86 -2.48 -19.97
N GLY A 41 12.02 -2.83 -21.25
CA GLY A 41 12.05 -4.22 -21.71
C GLY A 41 13.17 -5.06 -21.11
N MET A 42 14.30 -4.43 -20.83
CA MET A 42 15.52 -5.08 -20.37
C MET A 42 15.51 -5.47 -18.87
N VAL A 43 14.56 -4.97 -18.07
CA VAL A 43 14.60 -5.15 -16.59
C VAL A 43 14.65 -6.62 -16.20
N GLN A 44 13.92 -7.50 -16.87
CA GLN A 44 13.96 -8.94 -16.60
C GLN A 44 15.32 -9.59 -16.98
N PHE A 45 16.16 -8.94 -17.77
CA PHE A 45 17.44 -9.44 -18.28
C PHE A 45 18.67 -8.82 -17.58
N VAL A 46 18.49 -7.88 -16.64
CA VAL A 46 19.58 -7.21 -15.89
C VAL A 46 20.61 -8.19 -15.32
N PRO A 47 20.23 -9.31 -14.67
CA PRO A 47 21.19 -10.26 -14.13
C PRO A 47 22.10 -10.90 -15.22
N TYR A 48 21.62 -11.01 -16.44
CA TYR A 48 22.39 -11.54 -17.57
C TYR A 48 23.38 -10.52 -18.11
N PHE A 49 22.98 -9.27 -18.25
CA PHE A 49 23.87 -8.16 -18.68
C PHE A 49 25.02 -7.94 -17.70
N LEU A 50 24.73 -8.02 -16.40
CA LEU A 50 25.74 -7.88 -15.34
C LEU A 50 26.60 -9.16 -15.11
N GLY A 51 26.33 -10.23 -15.85
CA GLY A 51 27.02 -11.50 -15.65
C GLY A 51 26.76 -12.21 -14.32
N GLN A 52 25.75 -11.75 -13.58
CA GLN A 52 25.35 -12.34 -12.28
C GLN A 52 24.72 -13.72 -12.46
N ARG A 53 24.17 -14.00 -13.63
CA ARG A 53 23.62 -15.29 -14.06
C ARG A 53 23.96 -15.53 -15.50
N ALA A 54 24.26 -16.78 -15.88
CA ALA A 54 24.39 -17.16 -17.28
C ALA A 54 23.01 -17.06 -17.97
N ALA A 55 22.94 -16.41 -19.13
CA ALA A 55 21.72 -16.37 -19.92
C ALA A 55 21.43 -17.78 -20.49
N PRO A 56 20.17 -18.26 -20.40
CA PRO A 56 19.80 -19.58 -20.95
C PRO A 56 19.75 -19.58 -22.50
N TYR A 57 19.88 -18.43 -23.11
CA TYR A 57 19.86 -18.18 -24.56
C TYR A 57 20.89 -17.11 -24.91
N ARG A 58 21.43 -17.14 -26.15
CA ARG A 58 22.39 -16.11 -26.62
C ARG A 58 21.70 -14.82 -27.01
N THR A 59 20.51 -14.97 -27.61
CA THR A 59 19.68 -13.85 -28.05
C THR A 59 18.21 -14.07 -27.66
N ALA A 60 17.51 -13.00 -27.37
CA ALA A 60 16.10 -13.05 -26.97
C ALA A 60 15.30 -11.93 -27.63
N THR A 61 13.99 -12.14 -27.73
CA THR A 61 13.03 -11.10 -28.09
C THR A 61 11.81 -11.18 -27.18
N SER A 62 11.24 -10.02 -26.83
CA SER A 62 10.08 -9.94 -25.95
C SER A 62 9.27 -8.69 -26.26
N VAL A 63 7.97 -8.76 -25.94
CA VAL A 63 7.10 -7.57 -25.84
C VAL A 63 6.73 -7.39 -24.38
N GLN A 64 7.46 -6.52 -23.70
CA GLN A 64 7.36 -6.33 -22.24
C GLN A 64 6.30 -5.29 -21.90
N LYS A 65 5.41 -5.65 -20.97
CA LYS A 65 4.50 -4.72 -20.28
C LYS A 65 5.31 -3.75 -19.42
N CYS A 66 5.07 -2.45 -19.56
CA CYS A 66 5.81 -1.42 -18.83
C CYS A 66 4.88 -0.39 -18.19
N ILE A 67 5.30 0.14 -17.03
CA ILE A 67 4.67 1.27 -16.34
C ILE A 67 5.72 2.35 -16.06
N ARG A 68 5.47 3.58 -16.52
CA ARG A 68 6.27 4.75 -16.18
C ARG A 68 5.47 5.71 -15.31
N THR A 69 5.74 5.71 -14.02
CA THR A 69 5.05 6.54 -13.04
C THR A 69 5.33 8.05 -13.18
N PRO A 70 6.53 8.51 -13.59
CA PRO A 70 6.77 9.93 -13.86
C PRO A 70 5.88 10.49 -14.98
N ASP A 71 5.49 9.67 -15.96
CA ASP A 71 4.72 10.09 -17.12
C ASP A 71 3.22 10.33 -16.80
N ILE A 72 2.73 9.88 -15.64
CA ILE A 72 1.31 9.99 -15.23
C ILE A 72 0.78 11.42 -15.37
N ASP A 73 1.60 12.42 -15.04
CA ASP A 73 1.17 13.81 -15.04
C ASP A 73 1.24 14.45 -16.45
N GLU A 74 1.90 13.80 -17.40
CA GLU A 74 1.99 14.20 -18.81
C GLU A 74 0.93 13.51 -19.69
N VAL A 75 0.27 12.47 -19.17
CA VAL A 75 -0.81 11.76 -19.87
C VAL A 75 -1.92 12.72 -20.27
N GLY A 76 -2.31 12.62 -21.52
CA GLY A 76 -3.37 13.45 -22.14
C GLY A 76 -2.88 14.80 -22.65
N LYS A 77 -1.75 15.32 -22.17
CA LYS A 77 -1.17 16.61 -22.57
C LYS A 77 -0.26 16.52 -23.78
N THR A 78 0.46 15.41 -23.89
CA THR A 78 1.37 15.13 -25.01
C THR A 78 0.80 14.05 -25.91
N SER A 79 1.35 13.91 -27.13
CA SER A 79 0.95 12.90 -28.10
C SER A 79 1.56 11.52 -27.85
N ARG A 80 2.57 11.40 -26.97
CA ARG A 80 3.50 10.28 -26.89
C ARG A 80 3.71 9.67 -25.50
N HIS A 81 3.11 10.22 -24.42
CA HIS A 81 3.24 9.70 -23.06
C HIS A 81 2.01 8.90 -22.66
N GLY A 82 2.23 7.69 -22.14
CA GLY A 82 1.22 6.81 -21.57
C GLY A 82 1.74 6.20 -20.27
N THR A 83 0.87 5.94 -19.33
CA THR A 83 1.24 5.29 -18.05
C THR A 83 1.61 3.84 -18.26
N PHE A 84 0.72 3.07 -18.90
CA PHE A 84 1.00 1.73 -19.38
C PHE A 84 1.36 1.77 -20.87
N PHE A 85 2.42 1.08 -21.23
CA PHE A 85 2.81 0.88 -22.62
C PHE A 85 3.50 -0.48 -22.79
N GLN A 86 3.62 -0.89 -24.04
CA GLN A 86 4.25 -2.14 -24.42
C GLN A 86 5.58 -1.82 -25.11
N MET A 87 6.66 -2.44 -24.67
CA MET A 87 7.98 -2.26 -25.24
C MET A 87 8.41 -3.51 -25.98
N ASN A 88 8.48 -3.43 -27.30
CA ASN A 88 9.09 -4.45 -28.14
C ASN A 88 10.62 -4.37 -27.99
N GLY A 89 11.27 -5.48 -27.69
CA GLY A 89 12.70 -5.52 -27.47
C GLY A 89 13.38 -6.75 -28.09
N ASN A 90 14.57 -6.55 -28.63
CA ASN A 90 15.50 -7.62 -28.94
C ASN A 90 16.78 -7.44 -28.15
N PHE A 91 17.35 -8.53 -27.71
CA PHE A 91 18.43 -8.61 -26.74
C PHE A 91 19.51 -9.57 -27.25
N SER A 92 20.79 -9.17 -27.08
CA SER A 92 21.95 -10.03 -27.32
C SER A 92 22.85 -10.05 -26.09
N PHE A 93 23.20 -11.22 -25.63
CA PHE A 93 24.03 -11.45 -24.44
C PHE A 93 25.43 -11.89 -24.88
N GLY A 94 26.18 -10.93 -25.51
CA GLY A 94 27.52 -11.18 -26.03
C GLY A 94 27.59 -11.96 -27.33
N ASP A 95 26.47 -12.13 -28.07
CA ASP A 95 26.48 -12.84 -29.36
C ASP A 95 26.74 -11.89 -30.52
N TYR A 96 25.90 -10.86 -30.72
CA TYR A 96 26.13 -9.80 -31.66
C TYR A 96 26.08 -8.42 -30.98
N PHE A 97 26.61 -7.40 -31.61
CA PHE A 97 26.62 -6.02 -31.16
C PHE A 97 26.01 -5.09 -32.24
N LYS A 98 26.48 -3.83 -32.39
CA LYS A 98 25.94 -2.81 -33.29
C LYS A 98 25.77 -3.31 -34.71
N ALA A 99 26.77 -4.02 -35.25
CA ALA A 99 26.78 -4.54 -36.62
C ALA A 99 25.64 -5.55 -36.90
N GLY A 100 25.08 -6.18 -35.87
CA GLY A 100 23.89 -7.03 -35.97
C GLY A 100 22.61 -6.25 -35.70
N ALA A 101 22.57 -5.42 -34.65
CA ALA A 101 21.36 -4.73 -34.21
C ALA A 101 20.81 -3.73 -35.24
N ILE A 102 21.70 -2.90 -35.82
CA ILE A 102 21.34 -1.83 -36.74
C ILE A 102 20.68 -2.37 -38.04
N PRO A 103 21.27 -3.36 -38.75
CA PRO A 103 20.61 -3.94 -39.93
C PRO A 103 19.27 -4.61 -39.62
N LEU A 104 19.15 -5.34 -38.54
CA LEU A 104 17.88 -5.99 -38.15
C LEU A 104 16.76 -4.97 -37.90
N ALA A 105 17.09 -3.86 -37.23
CA ALA A 105 16.12 -2.80 -36.95
C ALA A 105 15.70 -2.08 -38.26
N TRP A 106 16.63 -1.82 -39.15
CA TRP A 106 16.35 -1.21 -40.43
C TRP A 106 15.50 -2.11 -41.34
N GLU A 107 15.86 -3.39 -41.43
CA GLU A 107 15.15 -4.40 -42.23
C GLU A 107 13.67 -4.50 -41.77
N LEU A 108 13.41 -4.69 -40.48
CA LEU A 108 12.05 -4.76 -39.98
C LEU A 108 11.26 -3.47 -40.28
N SER A 109 11.90 -2.31 -40.11
CA SER A 109 11.23 -1.03 -40.27
C SER A 109 10.84 -0.77 -41.72
N THR A 110 11.72 -1.09 -42.69
CA THR A 110 11.57 -0.67 -44.10
C THR A 110 11.08 -1.76 -45.04
N THR A 111 11.23 -3.05 -44.70
CA THR A 111 10.71 -4.15 -45.48
C THR A 111 9.22 -4.00 -45.72
N PRO A 112 8.73 -4.18 -46.97
CA PRO A 112 7.33 -4.07 -47.31
C PRO A 112 6.42 -4.93 -46.44
N VAL A 113 5.19 -4.45 -46.19
CA VAL A 113 4.17 -5.13 -45.37
C VAL A 113 3.89 -6.54 -45.88
N GLU A 114 3.85 -6.74 -47.17
CA GLU A 114 3.60 -8.04 -47.86
C GLU A 114 4.74 -9.04 -47.62
N GLN A 115 5.94 -8.54 -47.27
CA GLN A 115 7.13 -9.36 -46.97
C GLN A 115 7.38 -9.52 -45.46
N GLY A 116 6.44 -9.07 -44.61
CA GLY A 116 6.50 -9.25 -43.18
C GLY A 116 7.06 -8.09 -42.36
N GLY A 117 7.55 -7.02 -43.01
CA GLY A 117 8.05 -5.81 -42.35
C GLY A 117 6.95 -4.80 -42.01
N PHE A 118 7.36 -3.64 -41.52
CA PHE A 118 6.46 -2.53 -41.19
C PHE A 118 6.14 -1.63 -42.39
N GLY A 119 6.98 -1.64 -43.43
CA GLY A 119 6.78 -0.87 -44.65
C GLY A 119 6.87 0.66 -44.46
N LEU A 120 7.67 1.11 -43.48
CA LEU A 120 7.92 2.52 -43.29
C LEU A 120 8.73 3.07 -44.48
N ASP A 121 8.40 4.30 -44.90
CA ASP A 121 9.15 4.99 -45.95
C ASP A 121 10.57 5.32 -45.47
N PRO A 122 11.61 4.71 -46.07
CA PRO A 122 13.01 4.96 -45.73
C PRO A 122 13.42 6.43 -45.83
N GLU A 123 12.75 7.20 -46.72
CA GLU A 123 13.03 8.63 -46.91
C GLU A 123 12.57 9.50 -45.75
N ARG A 124 11.74 8.94 -44.83
CA ARG A 124 11.20 9.62 -43.66
C ARG A 124 11.81 9.17 -42.34
N ILE A 125 12.76 8.20 -42.40
CA ILE A 125 13.44 7.71 -41.19
C ILE A 125 14.70 8.51 -40.93
N TRP A 126 14.87 8.95 -39.69
CA TRP A 126 16.07 9.60 -39.17
C TRP A 126 16.69 8.71 -38.09
N ALA A 127 18.03 8.73 -38.01
CA ALA A 127 18.77 8.03 -36.97
C ALA A 127 19.56 9.04 -36.14
N THR A 128 19.58 8.85 -34.82
CA THR A 128 20.50 9.58 -33.92
C THR A 128 21.57 8.63 -33.40
N VAL A 129 22.75 9.15 -33.11
CA VAL A 129 23.89 8.40 -32.56
C VAL A 129 24.56 9.23 -31.47
N TYR A 130 25.20 8.55 -30.52
CA TYR A 130 25.99 9.25 -29.50
C TYR A 130 27.18 10.00 -30.12
N LEU A 131 27.58 11.13 -29.51
CA LEU A 131 28.59 12.07 -30.06
C LEU A 131 29.86 11.38 -30.59
N ASP A 132 30.40 10.41 -29.85
CA ASP A 132 31.66 9.74 -30.12
C ASP A 132 31.48 8.36 -30.76
N ASP A 133 30.22 7.98 -31.11
CA ASP A 133 29.93 6.65 -31.68
C ASP A 133 30.05 6.63 -33.20
N ASP A 134 31.29 6.68 -33.67
CA ASP A 134 31.60 6.62 -35.13
C ASP A 134 31.23 5.27 -35.73
N GLU A 135 31.29 4.18 -34.95
CA GLU A 135 30.90 2.85 -35.43
C GLU A 135 29.42 2.79 -35.77
N ALA A 136 28.52 3.28 -34.87
CA ALA A 136 27.09 3.34 -35.14
C ALA A 136 26.78 4.28 -36.33
N TYR A 137 27.43 5.43 -36.40
CA TYR A 137 27.30 6.36 -37.50
C TYR A 137 27.62 5.72 -38.85
N ASP A 138 28.77 5.03 -38.95
CA ASP A 138 29.21 4.35 -40.19
C ASP A 138 28.31 3.17 -40.56
N LEU A 139 27.76 2.46 -39.56
CA LEU A 139 26.81 1.36 -39.76
C LEU A 139 25.49 1.87 -40.35
N TRP A 140 24.94 2.97 -39.85
CA TRP A 140 23.73 3.58 -40.43
C TRP A 140 23.94 4.04 -41.85
N ARG A 141 25.09 4.67 -42.14
CA ARG A 141 25.45 5.06 -43.49
C ARG A 141 25.55 3.85 -44.44
N LYS A 142 26.13 2.74 -43.98
CA LYS A 142 26.23 1.49 -44.76
C LYS A 142 24.87 0.84 -45.00
N THR A 143 23.95 1.03 -44.09
CA THR A 143 22.57 0.52 -44.18
C THR A 143 21.74 1.30 -45.19
N GLY A 144 22.19 2.51 -45.59
CA GLY A 144 21.56 3.32 -46.61
C GLY A 144 20.87 4.58 -46.07
N VAL A 145 21.04 4.91 -44.82
CA VAL A 145 20.53 6.18 -44.24
C VAL A 145 21.42 7.32 -44.76
N PRO A 146 20.87 8.36 -45.39
CA PRO A 146 21.63 9.53 -45.85
C PRO A 146 22.31 10.25 -44.67
N VAL A 147 23.49 10.81 -44.95
CA VAL A 147 24.34 11.46 -43.93
C VAL A 147 23.61 12.61 -43.22
N GLU A 148 22.82 13.39 -43.98
CA GLU A 148 22.02 14.49 -43.47
C GLU A 148 20.88 14.06 -42.52
N ARG A 149 20.56 12.76 -42.45
CA ARG A 149 19.55 12.19 -41.53
C ARG A 149 20.15 11.36 -40.41
N ILE A 150 21.49 11.39 -40.26
CA ILE A 150 22.17 10.79 -39.11
C ILE A 150 22.68 11.90 -38.19
N VAL A 151 22.03 12.12 -37.08
CA VAL A 151 22.28 13.24 -36.16
C VAL A 151 23.07 12.77 -34.94
N ARG A 152 24.12 13.50 -34.56
CA ARG A 152 24.90 13.21 -33.36
C ARG A 152 24.33 13.97 -32.15
N ARG A 153 24.00 13.26 -31.08
CA ARG A 153 23.44 13.85 -29.86
C ARG A 153 24.26 13.51 -28.61
N GLY A 154 24.11 14.34 -27.59
CA GLY A 154 24.86 14.23 -26.35
C GLY A 154 24.37 13.14 -25.40
N LYS A 155 24.96 13.14 -24.22
CA LYS A 155 24.68 12.16 -23.14
C LYS A 155 23.22 12.20 -22.65
N ALA A 156 22.56 13.36 -22.74
CA ALA A 156 21.17 13.52 -22.30
C ALA A 156 20.18 12.72 -23.16
N ASP A 157 20.51 12.52 -24.44
CA ASP A 157 19.64 11.87 -25.42
C ASP A 157 20.15 10.47 -25.78
N ASN A 158 21.40 10.37 -26.26
CA ASN A 158 21.95 9.13 -26.81
C ASN A 158 22.91 8.36 -25.89
N PHE A 159 22.69 8.45 -24.55
CA PHE A 159 23.32 7.56 -23.59
C PHE A 159 22.25 7.06 -22.60
N TRP A 160 21.97 5.76 -22.62
CA TRP A 160 20.88 5.18 -21.85
C TRP A 160 21.37 4.58 -20.53
N SER A 161 20.56 4.76 -19.48
CA SER A 161 20.70 4.09 -18.18
C SER A 161 19.32 3.93 -17.53
N MET A 162 19.21 2.99 -16.59
CA MET A 162 17.94 2.78 -15.84
C MET A 162 17.62 3.92 -14.85
N GLY A 163 18.54 4.88 -14.66
CA GLY A 163 18.41 5.90 -13.61
C GLY A 163 18.75 5.41 -12.19
N ILE A 164 19.25 4.20 -12.09
CA ILE A 164 19.76 3.54 -10.89
C ILE A 164 21.07 2.82 -11.25
N PRO A 165 21.92 2.42 -10.28
CA PRO A 165 23.11 1.62 -10.54
C PRO A 165 22.79 0.36 -11.35
N GLY A 166 23.61 0.05 -12.36
CA GLY A 166 23.39 -1.09 -13.24
C GLY A 166 24.01 -0.91 -14.63
N PRO A 167 23.55 -1.69 -15.64
CA PRO A 167 24.08 -1.64 -16.98
C PRO A 167 23.66 -0.36 -17.71
N ALA A 168 24.56 0.18 -18.53
CA ALA A 168 24.37 1.40 -19.30
C ALA A 168 25.21 1.39 -20.59
N GLY A 169 24.88 2.28 -21.52
CA GLY A 169 25.70 2.45 -22.73
C GLY A 169 25.18 3.53 -23.68
N PRO A 170 25.98 3.90 -24.68
CA PRO A 170 25.54 4.76 -25.76
C PRO A 170 24.38 4.11 -26.53
N CYS A 171 23.53 4.91 -27.13
CA CYS A 171 22.39 4.38 -27.87
C CYS A 171 22.22 5.12 -29.22
N SER A 172 21.42 4.51 -30.06
CA SER A 172 21.00 5.06 -31.33
C SER A 172 19.49 4.98 -31.45
N GLU A 173 18.85 6.07 -31.80
CA GLU A 173 17.37 6.13 -31.85
C GLU A 173 16.89 6.32 -33.27
N LEU A 174 15.79 5.69 -33.61
CA LEU A 174 15.08 5.86 -34.88
C LEU A 174 13.85 6.76 -34.67
N TYR A 175 13.78 7.78 -35.53
CA TYR A 175 12.70 8.75 -35.59
C TYR A 175 11.99 8.67 -36.94
N TYR A 176 10.70 8.94 -36.96
CA TYR A 176 9.90 9.00 -38.18
C TYR A 176 9.38 10.42 -38.40
N ASP A 177 9.68 11.04 -39.56
CA ASP A 177 9.14 12.33 -39.96
C ASP A 177 7.66 12.18 -40.33
N ARG A 178 6.78 12.67 -39.49
CA ARG A 178 5.33 12.66 -39.67
C ARG A 178 4.85 13.67 -40.69
N GLY A 179 5.72 14.58 -41.09
CA GLY A 179 5.48 15.59 -42.11
C GLY A 179 5.13 16.99 -41.56
N PRO A 180 4.96 17.96 -42.43
CA PRO A 180 4.87 19.39 -42.08
C PRO A 180 3.61 19.76 -41.30
N ALA A 181 2.60 18.90 -41.28
CA ALA A 181 1.41 19.11 -40.46
C ALA A 181 1.66 19.00 -38.94
N TYR A 182 2.78 18.36 -38.54
CA TYR A 182 3.11 18.06 -37.16
C TYR A 182 4.18 18.97 -36.55
N GLY A 183 4.80 19.82 -37.31
CA GLY A 183 5.80 20.74 -36.79
C GLY A 183 6.85 21.25 -37.81
N ALA A 184 7.90 21.89 -37.28
CA ALA A 184 8.94 22.50 -38.04
C ALA A 184 9.87 21.48 -38.76
N GLU A 185 10.45 21.85 -39.90
CA GLU A 185 11.48 21.07 -40.57
C GLU A 185 12.84 21.26 -39.88
N GLY A 186 13.68 20.24 -39.88
CA GLY A 186 15.04 20.33 -39.34
C GLY A 186 15.54 19.11 -38.59
N GLY A 187 14.78 18.00 -38.60
CA GLY A 187 15.16 16.75 -37.93
C GLY A 187 14.71 16.68 -36.46
N PRO A 188 15.12 15.60 -35.72
CA PRO A 188 14.70 15.33 -34.33
C PRO A 188 14.98 16.44 -33.33
N GLU A 189 15.96 17.31 -33.60
CA GLU A 189 16.29 18.45 -32.71
C GLU A 189 15.35 19.66 -32.91
N ALA A 190 14.70 19.75 -34.07
CA ALA A 190 13.88 20.90 -34.41
C ALA A 190 12.47 20.78 -33.79
N ASP A 191 11.88 19.58 -33.85
CA ASP A 191 10.50 19.38 -33.37
C ASP A 191 10.21 17.88 -33.10
N GLU A 192 10.02 17.55 -31.84
CA GLU A 192 9.74 16.17 -31.38
C GLU A 192 8.30 15.69 -31.65
N ASP A 193 7.36 16.60 -31.96
CA ASP A 193 6.01 16.22 -32.39
C ASP A 193 5.99 15.83 -33.87
N ARG A 194 6.83 16.45 -34.70
CA ARG A 194 7.02 16.06 -36.12
C ARG A 194 7.90 14.82 -36.25
N TYR A 195 9.03 14.77 -35.54
CA TYR A 195 9.99 13.67 -35.62
C TYR A 195 9.77 12.77 -34.41
N LEU A 196 8.88 11.79 -34.57
CA LEU A 196 8.48 10.90 -33.44
C LEU A 196 9.50 9.77 -33.31
N GLU A 197 10.19 9.73 -32.15
CA GLU A 197 11.02 8.59 -31.75
C GLU A 197 10.14 7.35 -31.57
N PHE A 198 10.48 6.26 -32.25
CA PHE A 198 9.75 5.00 -32.15
C PHE A 198 10.60 3.82 -31.68
N TRP A 199 11.94 3.86 -31.90
CA TRP A 199 12.82 2.76 -31.50
C TRP A 199 14.15 3.28 -30.96
N ASN A 200 14.59 2.75 -29.78
CA ASN A 200 15.89 3.02 -29.19
C ASN A 200 16.73 1.74 -29.18
N LEU A 201 17.94 1.77 -29.78
CA LEU A 201 18.89 0.68 -29.78
C LEU A 201 20.02 1.01 -28.81
N VAL A 202 20.07 0.32 -27.70
CA VAL A 202 21.08 0.57 -26.65
C VAL A 202 22.21 -0.44 -26.75
N PHE A 203 23.42 0.10 -26.79
CA PHE A 203 24.68 -0.66 -26.87
C PHE A 203 25.25 -0.80 -25.45
N MET A 204 24.74 -1.77 -24.70
CA MET A 204 25.07 -2.01 -23.30
C MET A 204 26.52 -2.50 -23.17
N GLN A 205 27.38 -1.66 -22.63
CA GLN A 205 28.81 -1.98 -22.50
C GLN A 205 29.44 -1.53 -21.17
N TYR A 206 28.74 -0.70 -20.37
CA TYR A 206 29.29 -0.15 -19.14
C TYR A 206 28.41 -0.52 -17.93
N GLU A 207 29.05 -0.64 -16.76
CA GLU A 207 28.39 -0.65 -15.47
C GLU A 207 28.52 0.72 -14.83
N ILE A 208 27.41 1.26 -14.28
CA ILE A 208 27.37 2.56 -13.63
C ILE A 208 26.96 2.44 -12.15
N ALA A 209 27.50 3.37 -11.34
CA ALA A 209 27.14 3.55 -9.92
C ALA A 209 27.04 5.05 -9.60
N ASP A 210 26.70 5.36 -8.34
CA ASP A 210 26.60 6.73 -7.80
C ASP A 210 25.69 7.62 -8.66
N VAL A 211 24.53 7.11 -9.07
CA VAL A 211 23.60 7.77 -9.99
C VAL A 211 22.87 8.90 -9.27
N ALA A 212 23.22 10.16 -9.56
CA ALA A 212 22.54 11.35 -9.06
C ALA A 212 21.43 11.84 -10.02
N SER A 213 21.62 11.65 -11.35
CA SER A 213 20.64 11.98 -12.40
C SER A 213 20.85 11.12 -13.64
N LYS A 214 20.00 11.31 -14.66
CA LYS A 214 20.10 10.62 -15.97
C LYS A 214 21.49 10.85 -16.64
N THR A 215 22.14 11.97 -16.40
CA THR A 215 23.43 12.34 -16.99
C THR A 215 24.59 12.41 -16.01
N ASP A 216 24.29 12.35 -14.71
CA ASP A 216 25.29 12.45 -13.62
C ASP A 216 25.39 11.12 -12.89
N PHE A 217 26.35 10.32 -13.28
CA PHE A 217 26.68 9.01 -12.73
C PHE A 217 28.15 8.68 -13.00
N ARG A 218 28.71 7.76 -12.21
CA ARG A 218 30.06 7.27 -12.40
C ARG A 218 30.05 5.93 -13.15
N ILE A 219 30.87 5.83 -14.22
CA ILE A 219 31.16 4.55 -14.87
C ILE A 219 32.16 3.80 -13.98
N VAL A 220 31.77 2.59 -13.57
CA VAL A 220 32.58 1.71 -12.69
C VAL A 220 33.56 0.90 -13.54
N GLY A 221 33.11 0.41 -14.70
CA GLY A 221 33.91 -0.39 -15.61
C GLY A 221 33.10 -0.88 -16.81
N ASP A 222 33.72 -1.75 -17.60
CA ASP A 222 33.07 -2.41 -18.70
C ASP A 222 32.24 -3.60 -18.18
N LEU A 223 31.10 -3.87 -18.86
CA LEU A 223 30.34 -5.10 -18.63
C LEU A 223 31.15 -6.34 -19.09
N PRO A 224 30.87 -7.54 -18.52
CA PRO A 224 31.55 -8.78 -18.92
C PRO A 224 31.48 -9.05 -20.43
N ASN A 225 30.40 -8.62 -21.08
CA ASN A 225 30.20 -8.70 -22.52
C ASN A 225 29.62 -7.41 -23.06
N LYS A 226 29.84 -7.17 -24.35
CA LYS A 226 29.08 -6.16 -25.11
C LYS A 226 27.74 -6.74 -25.48
N ASN A 227 26.68 -6.09 -25.03
CA ASN A 227 25.32 -6.59 -25.14
C ASN A 227 24.45 -5.62 -25.94
N ILE A 228 23.34 -6.13 -26.47
CA ILE A 228 22.31 -5.33 -27.11
C ILE A 228 21.05 -5.38 -26.24
N ASP A 229 20.49 -4.20 -26.00
CA ASP A 229 19.15 -3.96 -25.51
C ASP A 229 18.44 -3.01 -26.46
N THR A 230 17.25 -3.35 -26.93
CA THR A 230 16.47 -2.41 -27.71
C THR A 230 15.08 -2.22 -27.14
N GLY A 231 14.51 -1.02 -27.36
CA GLY A 231 13.17 -0.70 -26.91
C GLY A 231 12.39 0.08 -27.97
N MET A 232 11.43 -0.56 -28.62
CA MET A 232 10.48 0.08 -29.52
C MET A 232 9.12 0.21 -28.83
N GLY A 233 8.64 1.45 -28.69
CA GLY A 233 7.32 1.71 -28.14
C GLY A 233 6.22 1.19 -29.06
N LEU A 234 5.50 0.13 -28.66
CA LEU A 234 4.46 -0.49 -29.50
C LEU A 234 3.36 0.51 -29.85
N GLU A 235 2.93 1.33 -28.90
CA GLU A 235 1.91 2.36 -29.11
C GLU A 235 2.39 3.47 -30.05
N ARG A 236 3.68 3.85 -29.98
CA ARG A 236 4.26 4.86 -30.87
C ARG A 236 4.32 4.38 -32.31
N ILE A 237 4.88 3.19 -32.55
CA ILE A 237 4.91 2.61 -33.89
C ILE A 237 3.50 2.32 -34.42
N ALA A 238 2.57 1.89 -33.55
CA ALA A 238 1.18 1.70 -33.94
C ALA A 238 0.53 3.01 -34.40
N SER A 239 0.78 4.15 -33.74
CA SER A 239 0.26 5.44 -34.18
C SER A 239 0.75 5.84 -35.58
N ILE A 240 2.03 5.58 -35.87
CA ILE A 240 2.61 5.81 -37.20
C ILE A 240 1.94 4.92 -38.23
N LEU A 241 1.86 3.60 -37.99
CA LEU A 241 1.35 2.62 -38.95
C LEU A 241 -0.17 2.66 -39.13
N GLN A 242 -0.90 3.22 -38.18
CA GLN A 242 -2.34 3.46 -38.26
C GLN A 242 -2.69 4.83 -38.82
N GLY A 243 -1.69 5.74 -38.94
CA GLY A 243 -1.87 7.09 -39.48
C GLY A 243 -2.73 7.97 -38.56
N VAL A 244 -2.56 7.82 -37.25
CA VAL A 244 -3.30 8.61 -36.23
C VAL A 244 -2.39 9.61 -35.53
N ASP A 245 -2.99 10.64 -34.93
CA ASP A 245 -2.26 11.80 -34.43
C ASP A 245 -1.51 11.54 -33.11
N ASN A 246 -1.97 10.57 -32.32
CA ASN A 246 -1.39 10.27 -31.02
C ASN A 246 -1.68 8.84 -30.59
N LEU A 247 -0.98 8.37 -29.52
CA LEU A 247 -1.12 7.01 -29.00
C LEU A 247 -2.51 6.69 -28.43
N TYR A 248 -3.33 7.71 -28.13
CA TYR A 248 -4.70 7.49 -27.59
C TYR A 248 -5.71 7.15 -28.67
N GLU A 249 -5.32 7.26 -29.94
CA GLU A 249 -6.17 7.01 -31.11
C GLU A 249 -5.93 5.66 -31.77
N ILE A 250 -4.95 4.88 -31.30
CA ILE A 250 -4.70 3.52 -31.78
C ILE A 250 -5.82 2.56 -31.41
N ASP A 251 -5.90 1.45 -32.12
CA ASP A 251 -6.94 0.45 -31.99
C ASP A 251 -7.12 -0.15 -30.58
N GLU A 252 -6.05 -0.24 -29.77
CA GLU A 252 -6.12 -0.72 -28.38
C GLU A 252 -6.60 0.33 -27.38
N VAL A 253 -6.62 1.61 -27.72
CA VAL A 253 -6.95 2.71 -26.78
C VAL A 253 -8.21 3.47 -27.20
N ARG A 254 -8.38 3.74 -28.50
CA ARG A 254 -9.49 4.52 -29.06
C ARG A 254 -10.88 4.04 -28.63
N PRO A 255 -11.18 2.72 -28.55
CA PRO A 255 -12.51 2.27 -28.12
C PRO A 255 -12.87 2.67 -26.69
N ILE A 256 -11.88 2.71 -25.77
CA ILE A 256 -12.09 3.12 -24.38
C ILE A 256 -12.41 4.61 -24.33
N LEU A 257 -11.65 5.43 -25.10
CA LEU A 257 -11.86 6.85 -25.23
C LEU A 257 -13.25 7.15 -25.84
N ALA A 258 -13.62 6.45 -26.90
CA ALA A 258 -14.92 6.60 -27.56
C ALA A 258 -16.07 6.27 -26.60
N ARG A 259 -15.95 5.17 -25.81
CA ARG A 259 -16.98 4.82 -24.83
C ARG A 259 -17.13 5.90 -23.75
N ALA A 260 -16.02 6.48 -23.28
CA ALA A 260 -16.05 7.58 -22.33
C ALA A 260 -16.72 8.84 -22.91
N ALA A 261 -16.43 9.15 -24.19
CA ALA A 261 -17.05 10.26 -24.91
C ALA A 261 -18.57 10.05 -25.05
N ASP A 262 -19.01 8.86 -25.46
CA ASP A 262 -20.42 8.49 -25.58
C ASP A 262 -21.18 8.63 -24.27
N LEU A 263 -20.64 8.09 -23.17
CA LEU A 263 -21.24 8.15 -21.84
C LEU A 263 -21.40 9.59 -21.33
N THR A 264 -20.46 10.46 -21.66
CA THR A 264 -20.45 11.87 -21.22
C THR A 264 -21.15 12.82 -22.18
N GLY A 265 -21.53 12.35 -23.38
CA GLY A 265 -22.08 13.19 -24.44
C GLY A 265 -21.06 14.19 -25.01
N LYS A 266 -19.76 13.94 -24.84
CA LYS A 266 -18.66 14.78 -25.32
C LYS A 266 -18.16 14.29 -26.67
N GLN A 267 -17.62 15.21 -27.47
CA GLN A 267 -16.99 14.88 -28.74
C GLN A 267 -15.49 15.11 -28.63
N TYR A 268 -14.71 14.08 -28.92
CA TYR A 268 -13.26 14.13 -28.94
C TYR A 268 -12.74 14.69 -30.28
N GLY A 269 -11.75 15.58 -30.22
CA GLY A 269 -11.06 16.11 -31.39
C GLY A 269 -11.82 17.19 -32.17
N VAL A 270 -12.97 17.68 -31.67
CA VAL A 270 -13.73 18.75 -32.33
C VAL A 270 -12.97 20.08 -32.37
N HIS A 271 -12.02 20.23 -31.46
CA HIS A 271 -11.16 21.41 -31.37
C HIS A 271 -9.77 21.16 -32.00
N SER A 272 -9.62 20.10 -32.79
CA SER A 272 -8.38 19.73 -33.48
C SER A 272 -8.00 20.79 -34.53
N GLY A 273 -6.83 21.34 -34.38
CA GLY A 273 -6.24 22.45 -35.14
C GLY A 273 -5.24 23.24 -34.31
N GLN A 274 -5.17 22.94 -33.02
CA GLN A 274 -4.18 23.49 -32.09
C GLN A 274 -3.09 22.44 -31.81
N ALA A 275 -1.85 22.88 -31.62
CA ALA A 275 -0.75 22.01 -31.21
C ALA A 275 -1.15 21.19 -29.95
N ALA A 276 -0.55 20.01 -29.75
CA ALA A 276 -0.88 19.13 -28.61
C ALA A 276 -0.83 19.85 -27.25
N SER A 277 0.03 20.86 -27.12
CA SER A 277 0.13 21.76 -25.96
C SER A 277 -1.09 22.67 -25.72
N GLN A 278 -2.02 22.75 -26.69
CA GLN A 278 -3.25 23.55 -26.63
C GLN A 278 -4.51 22.67 -26.68
N SER A 279 -4.41 21.39 -26.38
CA SER A 279 -5.55 20.47 -26.40
C SER A 279 -6.68 20.96 -25.47
N HIS A 280 -7.94 20.86 -25.95
CA HIS A 280 -9.09 21.20 -25.15
C HIS A 280 -9.13 20.38 -23.85
N PRO A 281 -9.47 20.95 -22.68
CA PRO A 281 -9.47 20.22 -21.41
C PRO A 281 -10.30 18.94 -21.41
N ASP A 282 -11.40 18.88 -22.19
CA ASP A 282 -12.21 17.67 -22.29
C ASP A 282 -11.48 16.57 -23.08
N ASP A 283 -10.69 16.89 -24.12
CA ASP A 283 -9.87 15.93 -24.86
C ASP A 283 -8.77 15.36 -23.97
N VAL A 284 -8.12 16.22 -23.16
CA VAL A 284 -7.13 15.77 -22.16
C VAL A 284 -7.76 14.80 -21.17
N ARG A 285 -8.96 15.11 -20.65
CA ARG A 285 -9.67 14.22 -19.72
C ARG A 285 -10.05 12.89 -20.35
N LEU A 286 -10.52 12.89 -21.60
CA LEU A 286 -10.85 11.66 -22.31
C LEU A 286 -9.60 10.76 -22.54
N ARG A 287 -8.46 11.35 -22.86
CA ARG A 287 -7.17 10.65 -22.99
C ARG A 287 -6.73 10.06 -21.65
N VAL A 288 -6.81 10.85 -20.56
CA VAL A 288 -6.52 10.38 -19.19
C VAL A 288 -7.40 9.20 -18.81
N ILE A 289 -8.69 9.25 -19.11
CA ILE A 289 -9.62 8.14 -18.83
C ILE A 289 -9.18 6.88 -19.58
N ALA A 290 -8.92 6.97 -20.86
CA ALA A 290 -8.54 5.82 -21.69
C ALA A 290 -7.23 5.16 -21.21
N ASP A 291 -6.19 5.97 -20.99
CA ASP A 291 -4.90 5.49 -20.46
C ASP A 291 -5.05 4.84 -19.08
N HIS A 292 -5.72 5.52 -18.17
CA HIS A 292 -5.79 5.08 -16.77
C HIS A 292 -6.69 3.86 -16.58
N VAL A 293 -7.76 3.72 -17.36
CA VAL A 293 -8.61 2.50 -17.34
C VAL A 293 -7.83 1.30 -17.89
N ARG A 294 -7.13 1.48 -19.02
CA ARG A 294 -6.25 0.45 -19.60
C ARG A 294 -5.15 0.05 -18.61
N THR A 295 -4.49 1.03 -18.02
CA THR A 295 -3.44 0.80 -17.02
C THR A 295 -3.96 0.05 -15.80
N SER A 296 -5.14 0.42 -15.29
CA SER A 296 -5.78 -0.23 -14.15
C SER A 296 -6.10 -1.69 -14.43
N LEU A 297 -6.62 -2.00 -15.63
CA LEU A 297 -6.86 -3.37 -16.08
C LEU A 297 -5.58 -4.21 -16.03
N MET A 298 -4.48 -3.69 -16.59
CA MET A 298 -3.21 -4.41 -16.70
C MET A 298 -2.56 -4.61 -15.32
N LEU A 299 -2.57 -3.59 -14.46
CA LEU A 299 -2.01 -3.69 -13.11
C LEU A 299 -2.77 -4.68 -12.24
N ILE A 300 -4.12 -4.64 -12.26
CA ILE A 300 -4.93 -5.59 -11.49
C ILE A 300 -4.80 -7.00 -12.08
N GLY A 301 -4.71 -7.12 -13.40
CA GLY A 301 -4.43 -8.38 -14.09
C GLY A 301 -3.16 -9.04 -13.58
N ASP A 302 -2.09 -8.26 -13.42
CA ASP A 302 -0.79 -8.70 -12.89
C ASP A 302 -0.75 -8.75 -11.34
N GLY A 303 -1.91 -8.71 -10.65
CA GLY A 303 -2.05 -8.97 -9.22
C GLY A 303 -1.87 -7.76 -8.31
N VAL A 304 -1.74 -6.54 -8.84
CA VAL A 304 -1.70 -5.34 -8.00
C VAL A 304 -3.10 -5.04 -7.46
N THR A 305 -3.21 -4.80 -6.15
CA THR A 305 -4.46 -4.39 -5.51
C THR A 305 -4.38 -2.95 -5.03
N PRO A 306 -5.47 -2.17 -5.10
CA PRO A 306 -5.47 -0.79 -4.59
C PRO A 306 -5.13 -0.74 -3.10
N SER A 307 -4.15 0.08 -2.73
CA SER A 307 -3.73 0.25 -1.32
C SER A 307 -3.28 1.69 -1.03
N ASN A 308 -2.87 1.98 0.21
CA ASN A 308 -2.41 3.31 0.63
C ASN A 308 -0.92 3.53 0.40
N GLU A 309 -0.15 2.49 0.08
CA GLU A 309 1.31 2.54 -0.05
C GLU A 309 1.81 1.76 -1.26
N GLY A 310 3.02 2.06 -1.70
CA GLY A 310 3.73 1.34 -2.74
C GLY A 310 2.98 1.23 -4.07
N ARG A 311 3.01 0.05 -4.66
CA ARG A 311 2.39 -0.25 -5.97
C ARG A 311 0.88 -0.01 -5.98
N GLY A 312 0.20 -0.41 -4.91
CA GLY A 312 -1.24 -0.25 -4.79
C GLY A 312 -1.68 1.22 -4.66
N TYR A 313 -0.85 2.09 -4.10
CA TYR A 313 -1.10 3.53 -4.08
C TYR A 313 -1.09 4.12 -5.51
N VAL A 314 -0.12 3.74 -6.33
CA VAL A 314 -0.06 4.18 -7.74
C VAL A 314 -1.32 3.74 -8.49
N LEU A 315 -1.70 2.46 -8.38
CA LEU A 315 -2.94 1.94 -8.97
C LEU A 315 -4.16 2.73 -8.50
N ARG A 316 -4.30 2.95 -7.20
CA ARG A 316 -5.40 3.74 -6.61
C ARG A 316 -5.44 5.16 -7.15
N ARG A 317 -4.28 5.82 -7.28
CA ARG A 317 -4.15 7.17 -7.82
C ARG A 317 -4.70 7.26 -9.25
N ILE A 318 -4.27 6.38 -10.14
CA ILE A 318 -4.70 6.41 -11.55
C ILE A 318 -6.19 6.05 -11.70
N MET A 319 -6.71 5.08 -10.95
CA MET A 319 -8.14 4.76 -10.95
C MET A 319 -8.99 5.96 -10.54
N ARG A 320 -8.61 6.63 -9.45
CA ARG A 320 -9.32 7.81 -8.95
C ARG A 320 -9.25 9.00 -9.90
N ARG A 321 -8.12 9.17 -10.63
CA ARG A 321 -8.00 10.19 -11.68
C ARG A 321 -8.97 9.92 -12.83
N ALA A 322 -9.08 8.67 -13.30
CA ALA A 322 -10.05 8.30 -14.33
C ALA A 322 -11.50 8.55 -13.90
N ILE A 323 -11.88 8.11 -12.69
CA ILE A 323 -13.23 8.31 -12.14
C ILE A 323 -13.56 9.80 -12.00
N ARG A 324 -12.60 10.60 -11.48
CA ARG A 324 -12.75 12.04 -11.37
C ARG A 324 -12.89 12.71 -12.74
N ALA A 325 -12.08 12.32 -13.72
CA ALA A 325 -12.16 12.85 -15.08
C ALA A 325 -13.54 12.61 -15.69
N MET A 326 -14.14 11.42 -15.51
CA MET A 326 -15.52 11.14 -15.90
C MET A 326 -16.53 12.08 -15.21
N ARG A 327 -16.34 12.36 -13.91
CA ARG A 327 -17.19 13.31 -13.17
C ARG A 327 -17.09 14.74 -13.72
N LEU A 328 -15.88 15.19 -14.03
CA LEU A 328 -15.62 16.52 -14.61
C LEU A 328 -16.20 16.66 -16.02
N LEU A 329 -16.34 15.55 -16.77
CA LEU A 329 -17.03 15.52 -18.06
C LEU A 329 -18.56 15.43 -17.92
N GLY A 330 -19.09 15.33 -16.68
CA GLY A 330 -20.53 15.35 -16.39
C GLY A 330 -21.17 14.00 -16.10
N TRP A 331 -20.42 12.87 -16.19
CA TRP A 331 -20.96 11.55 -15.90
C TRP A 331 -21.24 11.36 -14.41
N GLN A 332 -22.48 10.96 -14.06
CA GLN A 332 -22.88 10.76 -12.66
C GLN A 332 -22.96 9.29 -12.24
N GLY A 333 -22.91 8.34 -13.20
CA GLY A 333 -22.90 6.91 -12.96
C GLY A 333 -21.54 6.38 -12.48
N LYS A 334 -21.45 5.06 -12.25
CA LYS A 334 -20.16 4.38 -12.07
C LYS A 334 -19.45 4.34 -13.43
N ALA A 335 -18.15 4.63 -13.44
CA ALA A 335 -17.34 4.72 -14.65
C ALA A 335 -16.72 3.37 -15.03
N LEU A 336 -16.11 2.68 -14.06
CA LEU A 336 -15.35 1.46 -14.33
C LEU A 336 -16.21 0.29 -14.83
N PRO A 337 -17.46 0.06 -14.38
CA PRO A 337 -18.32 -0.96 -14.97
C PRO A 337 -18.62 -0.76 -16.46
N GLU A 338 -18.57 0.48 -16.94
CA GLU A 338 -18.81 0.82 -18.33
C GLU A 338 -17.55 0.79 -19.21
N LEU A 339 -16.39 1.07 -18.63
CA LEU A 339 -15.14 1.27 -19.36
C LEU A 339 -14.19 0.06 -19.30
N LEU A 340 -14.15 -0.62 -18.14
CA LEU A 340 -13.21 -1.75 -17.94
C LEU A 340 -13.48 -2.95 -18.86
N PRO A 341 -14.76 -3.33 -19.17
CA PRO A 341 -15.05 -4.37 -20.15
C PRO A 341 -14.52 -4.01 -21.54
N VAL A 342 -14.62 -2.74 -21.94
CA VAL A 342 -14.09 -2.29 -23.25
C VAL A 342 -12.58 -2.41 -23.29
N ALA A 343 -11.88 -2.00 -22.19
CA ALA A 343 -10.45 -2.17 -22.09
C ALA A 343 -10.03 -3.65 -22.14
N ARG A 344 -10.76 -4.54 -21.48
CA ARG A 344 -10.54 -6.00 -21.57
C ARG A 344 -10.64 -6.48 -23.02
N ASP A 345 -11.67 -6.09 -23.73
CA ASP A 345 -11.91 -6.54 -25.09
C ASP A 345 -10.81 -6.04 -26.06
N CYS A 346 -10.29 -4.82 -25.84
CA CYS A 346 -9.16 -4.30 -26.60
C CYS A 346 -7.84 -5.04 -26.31
N MET A 347 -7.60 -5.43 -25.06
CA MET A 347 -6.31 -5.99 -24.64
C MET A 347 -6.26 -7.52 -24.70
N SER A 348 -7.41 -8.23 -24.67
CA SER A 348 -7.47 -9.70 -24.68
C SER A 348 -6.85 -10.38 -25.91
N PRO A 349 -6.83 -9.80 -27.13
CA PRO A 349 -6.10 -10.39 -28.24
C PRO A 349 -4.59 -10.53 -27.99
N SER A 350 -4.01 -9.63 -27.21
CA SER A 350 -2.59 -9.65 -26.84
C SER A 350 -2.34 -10.32 -25.49
N TYR A 351 -3.36 -10.39 -24.60
CA TYR A 351 -3.29 -10.86 -23.21
C TYR A 351 -4.58 -11.63 -22.85
N PRO A 352 -4.74 -12.87 -23.34
CA PRO A 352 -5.99 -13.66 -23.15
C PRO A 352 -6.31 -13.95 -21.69
N GLU A 353 -5.32 -13.94 -20.80
CA GLU A 353 -5.49 -14.11 -19.36
C GLU A 353 -6.39 -13.03 -18.74
N LEU A 354 -6.45 -11.83 -19.32
CA LEU A 354 -7.34 -10.76 -18.84
C LEU A 354 -8.83 -11.11 -18.99
N ALA A 355 -9.19 -11.87 -20.02
CA ALA A 355 -10.55 -12.32 -20.19
C ALA A 355 -10.90 -13.46 -19.21
N ALA A 356 -9.96 -14.38 -18.99
CA ALA A 356 -10.12 -15.50 -18.04
C ALA A 356 -10.27 -15.01 -16.59
N ASP A 357 -9.52 -13.98 -16.20
CA ASP A 357 -9.48 -13.43 -14.83
C ASP A 357 -10.40 -12.21 -14.63
N PHE A 358 -11.26 -11.89 -15.60
CA PHE A 358 -11.96 -10.61 -15.60
C PHE A 358 -12.88 -10.40 -14.38
N ASP A 359 -13.49 -11.45 -13.85
CA ASP A 359 -14.35 -11.37 -12.67
C ASP A 359 -13.55 -10.90 -11.43
N ARG A 360 -12.33 -11.39 -11.25
CA ARG A 360 -11.42 -10.94 -10.19
C ARG A 360 -11.01 -9.50 -10.41
N ILE A 361 -10.59 -9.16 -11.62
CA ILE A 361 -10.10 -7.82 -12.00
C ILE A 361 -11.21 -6.78 -11.80
N SER A 362 -12.39 -7.02 -12.37
CA SER A 362 -13.53 -6.11 -12.29
C SER A 362 -14.04 -5.94 -10.86
N SER A 363 -14.07 -7.03 -10.09
CA SER A 363 -14.45 -6.99 -8.68
C SER A 363 -13.56 -6.05 -7.86
N ALA A 364 -12.24 -6.13 -8.03
CA ALA A 364 -11.30 -5.25 -7.34
C ALA A 364 -11.47 -3.78 -7.77
N ALA A 365 -11.62 -3.55 -9.07
CA ALA A 365 -11.78 -2.21 -9.63
C ALA A 365 -13.09 -1.53 -9.19
N TYR A 366 -14.22 -2.24 -9.28
CA TYR A 366 -15.52 -1.68 -8.91
C TYR A 366 -15.62 -1.35 -7.42
N ALA A 367 -14.96 -2.14 -6.56
CA ALA A 367 -14.87 -1.86 -5.12
C ALA A 367 -14.12 -0.57 -4.80
N GLU A 368 -12.99 -0.34 -5.47
CA GLU A 368 -12.24 0.90 -5.26
C GLU A 368 -13.06 2.11 -5.73
N GLU A 369 -13.81 1.98 -6.84
CA GLU A 369 -14.71 3.05 -7.30
C GLU A 369 -15.82 3.33 -6.27
N ASP A 370 -16.48 2.30 -5.73
CA ASP A 370 -17.52 2.47 -4.70
C ASP A 370 -16.98 3.20 -3.46
N THR A 371 -15.81 2.78 -3.00
CA THR A 371 -15.12 3.42 -1.88
C THR A 371 -14.77 4.87 -2.19
N PHE A 372 -14.24 5.12 -3.37
CA PHE A 372 -13.82 6.46 -3.78
C PHE A 372 -14.99 7.42 -3.97
N LEU A 373 -16.12 6.98 -4.52
CA LEU A 373 -17.30 7.83 -4.67
C LEU A 373 -17.83 8.30 -3.32
N GLY A 374 -17.74 7.46 -2.28
CA GLY A 374 -18.03 7.87 -0.89
C GLY A 374 -17.06 8.94 -0.39
N THR A 375 -15.76 8.67 -0.55
CA THR A 375 -14.68 9.61 -0.16
C THR A 375 -14.76 10.93 -0.93
N LEU A 376 -15.06 10.90 -2.23
CA LEU A 376 -15.15 12.08 -3.07
C LEU A 376 -16.27 13.01 -2.61
N ARG A 377 -17.45 12.47 -2.28
CA ARG A 377 -18.58 13.27 -1.76
C ARG A 377 -18.24 13.98 -0.46
N ALA A 378 -17.67 13.25 0.51
CA ALA A 378 -17.32 13.81 1.81
C ALA A 378 -16.11 14.76 1.71
N GLY A 379 -15.06 14.36 1.01
CA GLY A 379 -13.82 15.10 0.89
C GLY A 379 -13.94 16.40 0.10
N THR A 380 -14.74 16.43 -0.99
CA THR A 380 -14.95 17.66 -1.77
C THR A 380 -15.63 18.73 -0.92
N THR A 381 -16.65 18.39 -0.15
CA THR A 381 -17.32 19.35 0.75
C THR A 381 -16.37 19.96 1.78
N ILE A 382 -15.51 19.13 2.37
CA ILE A 382 -14.53 19.57 3.36
C ILE A 382 -13.45 20.45 2.71
N LEU A 383 -12.97 20.04 1.53
CA LEU A 383 -11.96 20.79 0.79
C LEU A 383 -12.51 22.15 0.32
N ASP A 384 -13.73 22.21 -0.20
CA ASP A 384 -14.37 23.45 -0.62
C ASP A 384 -14.53 24.42 0.57
N THR A 385 -14.88 23.90 1.74
CA THR A 385 -14.92 24.67 2.98
C THR A 385 -13.55 25.23 3.34
N ALA A 386 -12.52 24.39 3.32
CA ALA A 386 -11.14 24.79 3.63
C ALA A 386 -10.59 25.81 2.63
N ILE A 387 -10.92 25.67 1.34
CA ILE A 387 -10.58 26.64 0.29
C ILE A 387 -11.30 27.98 0.51
N ALA A 388 -12.60 27.95 0.81
CA ALA A 388 -13.37 29.16 1.10
C ALA A 388 -12.83 29.91 2.33
N GLU A 389 -12.48 29.19 3.40
CA GLU A 389 -11.83 29.74 4.59
C GLU A 389 -10.48 30.37 4.25
N THR A 390 -9.64 29.67 3.47
CA THR A 390 -8.33 30.15 3.03
C THR A 390 -8.43 31.44 2.23
N LYS A 391 -9.36 31.51 1.28
CA LYS A 391 -9.65 32.73 0.49
C LYS A 391 -10.17 33.86 1.34
N LYS A 392 -11.05 33.59 2.32
CA LYS A 392 -11.62 34.57 3.23
C LYS A 392 -10.57 35.32 4.06
N VAL A 393 -9.48 34.63 4.44
CA VAL A 393 -8.35 35.20 5.17
C VAL A 393 -7.26 35.76 4.23
N GLY A 394 -7.52 35.85 2.92
CA GLY A 394 -6.61 36.44 1.93
C GLY A 394 -5.35 35.63 1.63
N ARG A 395 -5.33 34.33 1.93
CA ARG A 395 -4.19 33.45 1.62
C ARG A 395 -4.34 32.90 0.21
N SER A 396 -3.20 32.77 -0.48
CA SER A 396 -3.10 32.12 -1.82
C SER A 396 -2.72 30.63 -1.75
N SER A 397 -2.45 30.11 -0.55
CA SER A 397 -2.05 28.73 -0.34
C SER A 397 -2.87 28.06 0.75
N LEU A 398 -3.40 26.87 0.46
CA LEU A 398 -4.06 25.99 1.44
C LEU A 398 -3.02 25.45 2.43
N PRO A 399 -3.22 25.59 3.75
CA PRO A 399 -2.26 25.12 4.74
C PRO A 399 -1.99 23.60 4.67
N GLY A 400 -0.73 23.21 4.90
CA GLY A 400 -0.31 21.81 4.84
C GLY A 400 -0.98 20.88 5.87
N ASP A 401 -1.35 21.40 7.04
CA ASP A 401 -2.11 20.69 8.08
C ASP A 401 -3.54 20.35 7.63
N LYS A 402 -4.19 21.25 6.87
CA LYS A 402 -5.51 20.97 6.28
C LYS A 402 -5.43 19.90 5.18
N ALA A 403 -4.42 19.99 4.33
CA ALA A 403 -4.16 18.95 3.32
C ALA A 403 -3.83 17.61 3.98
N PHE A 404 -3.07 17.61 5.07
CA PHE A 404 -2.77 16.40 5.84
C PHE A 404 -4.03 15.82 6.50
N GLN A 405 -4.89 16.64 7.10
CA GLN A 405 -6.16 16.20 7.68
C GLN A 405 -7.08 15.56 6.65
N LEU A 406 -7.18 16.15 5.45
CA LEU A 406 -7.94 15.57 4.32
C LEU A 406 -7.39 14.19 3.93
N HIS A 407 -6.06 14.05 3.88
CA HIS A 407 -5.41 12.81 3.49
C HIS A 407 -5.51 11.73 4.58
N ASP A 408 -5.13 12.05 5.81
CA ASP A 408 -4.97 11.10 6.91
C ASP A 408 -6.31 10.68 7.54
N THR A 409 -7.18 11.66 7.79
CA THR A 409 -8.46 11.42 8.50
C THR A 409 -9.58 11.02 7.56
N TYR A 410 -9.65 11.64 6.37
CA TYR A 410 -10.76 11.43 5.44
C TYR A 410 -10.38 10.57 4.23
N GLY A 411 -9.13 10.14 4.11
CA GLY A 411 -8.65 9.32 2.99
C GLY A 411 -8.69 10.04 1.64
N PHE A 412 -8.73 11.37 1.63
CA PHE A 412 -8.79 12.18 0.41
C PHE A 412 -7.36 12.40 -0.14
N PRO A 413 -7.03 11.87 -1.33
CA PRO A 413 -5.66 11.89 -1.83
C PRO A 413 -5.10 13.30 -1.95
N ILE A 414 -3.82 13.48 -1.57
CA ILE A 414 -3.14 14.77 -1.68
C ILE A 414 -3.11 15.30 -3.12
N ASP A 415 -2.91 14.41 -4.10
CA ASP A 415 -2.88 14.78 -5.51
C ASP A 415 -4.20 15.44 -5.94
N LEU A 416 -5.34 14.91 -5.48
CA LEU A 416 -6.66 15.52 -5.73
C LEU A 416 -6.83 16.85 -4.99
N THR A 417 -6.27 16.98 -3.79
CA THR A 417 -6.27 18.24 -3.05
C THR A 417 -5.48 19.30 -3.82
N LEU A 418 -4.31 18.95 -4.36
CA LEU A 418 -3.47 19.81 -5.19
C LEU A 418 -4.21 20.25 -6.47
N GLU A 419 -4.80 19.30 -7.20
CA GLU A 419 -5.53 19.59 -8.44
C GLU A 419 -6.74 20.50 -8.21
N ILE A 420 -7.59 20.18 -7.21
CA ILE A 420 -8.81 20.97 -6.93
C ILE A 420 -8.46 22.36 -6.40
N ALA A 421 -7.46 22.48 -5.55
CA ALA A 421 -6.99 23.77 -5.05
C ALA A 421 -6.48 24.64 -6.21
N ASN A 422 -5.68 24.06 -7.12
CA ASN A 422 -5.15 24.75 -8.29
C ASN A 422 -6.26 25.18 -9.26
N GLU A 423 -7.25 24.34 -9.53
CA GLU A 423 -8.43 24.67 -10.32
C GLU A 423 -9.22 25.88 -9.73
N GLN A 424 -9.19 26.03 -8.41
CA GLN A 424 -9.82 27.15 -7.71
C GLN A 424 -8.86 28.34 -7.46
N GLY A 425 -7.66 28.33 -8.06
CA GLY A 425 -6.68 29.41 -8.01
C GLY A 425 -5.89 29.51 -6.70
N LEU A 426 -5.77 28.40 -5.96
CA LEU A 426 -4.94 28.30 -4.76
C LEU A 426 -3.80 27.30 -4.99
N THR A 427 -2.64 27.57 -4.40
CA THR A 427 -1.59 26.57 -4.20
C THR A 427 -1.87 25.77 -2.92
N VAL A 428 -1.11 24.71 -2.68
CA VAL A 428 -1.13 23.95 -1.42
C VAL A 428 0.26 23.96 -0.81
N ASP A 429 0.37 24.12 0.49
CA ASP A 429 1.63 23.97 1.23
C ASP A 429 2.06 22.51 1.25
N ALA A 430 2.69 22.09 0.14
CA ALA A 430 3.17 20.71 -0.04
C ALA A 430 4.35 20.37 0.89
N ASP A 431 5.13 21.36 1.34
CA ASP A 431 6.25 21.15 2.25
C ASP A 431 5.75 20.89 3.67
N GLY A 432 4.78 21.67 4.14
CA GLY A 432 4.08 21.42 5.40
C GLY A 432 3.39 20.07 5.43
N PHE A 433 2.73 19.68 4.33
CA PHE A 433 2.13 18.35 4.19
C PHE A 433 3.20 17.25 4.28
N ARG A 434 4.32 17.36 3.55
CA ARG A 434 5.42 16.39 3.55
C ARG A 434 6.07 16.25 4.92
N ALA A 435 6.23 17.34 5.65
CA ALA A 435 6.75 17.33 7.02
C ALA A 435 5.84 16.51 7.95
N LEU A 436 4.53 16.72 7.92
CA LEU A 436 3.55 15.99 8.72
C LEU A 436 3.48 14.50 8.35
N MET A 437 3.54 14.18 7.04
CA MET A 437 3.63 12.80 6.56
C MET A 437 4.92 12.10 7.00
N THR A 438 6.03 12.85 7.04
CA THR A 438 7.32 12.32 7.51
C THR A 438 7.28 12.04 9.01
N GLU A 439 6.66 12.92 9.80
CA GLU A 439 6.45 12.73 11.23
C GLU A 439 5.53 11.52 11.51
N GLN A 440 4.45 11.35 10.75
CA GLN A 440 3.57 10.18 10.83
C GLN A 440 4.33 8.90 10.50
N ARG A 441 5.11 8.90 9.39
CA ARG A 441 5.95 7.76 9.00
C ARG A 441 7.05 7.49 10.02
N ALA A 442 7.63 8.52 10.64
CA ALA A 442 8.63 8.36 11.69
C ALA A 442 8.03 7.72 12.93
N ARG A 443 6.80 8.08 13.32
CA ARG A 443 6.06 7.42 14.42
C ARG A 443 5.77 5.95 14.08
N ALA A 444 5.25 5.66 12.89
CA ALA A 444 5.02 4.30 12.41
C ALA A 444 6.35 3.50 12.25
N LYS A 445 7.44 4.19 11.85
CA LYS A 445 8.76 3.59 11.66
C LYS A 445 9.52 3.40 12.98
N ALA A 446 9.24 4.19 14.01
CA ALA A 446 9.78 3.98 15.36
C ALA A 446 9.24 2.68 15.95
N ASP A 447 7.96 2.36 15.74
CA ASP A 447 7.36 1.07 16.10
C ASP A 447 7.90 -0.09 15.25
N ALA A 448 8.24 0.15 13.97
CA ALA A 448 8.82 -0.84 13.07
C ALA A 448 10.35 -0.96 13.21
N LYS A 449 11.05 0.13 13.60
CA LYS A 449 12.50 0.17 13.73
C LYS A 449 13.03 -0.56 14.97
N ALA A 450 12.16 -0.81 15.95
CA ALA A 450 12.43 -1.76 17.03
C ALA A 450 12.58 -3.22 16.53
N ARG A 451 12.32 -3.49 15.23
CA ARG A 451 12.29 -4.81 14.61
C ARG A 451 13.18 -5.00 13.37
N LYS A 452 13.96 -4.01 12.90
CA LYS A 452 14.85 -4.19 11.72
C LYS A 452 16.21 -3.58 11.96
N THR A 453 17.20 -4.45 12.11
CA THR A 453 18.63 -4.17 11.99
C THR A 453 18.99 -3.76 10.55
N GLY A 454 20.01 -2.86 10.44
CA GLY A 454 20.41 -2.13 9.24
C GLY A 454 20.81 -2.98 8.02
N HIS A 455 21.06 -2.28 6.89
CA HIS A 455 21.63 -2.84 5.66
C HIS A 455 22.98 -3.48 5.98
N ALA A 456 23.01 -4.82 6.04
CA ALA A 456 24.25 -5.57 6.10
C ALA A 456 24.90 -5.55 4.71
N ASP A 457 26.20 -5.33 4.66
CA ASP A 457 26.99 -5.50 3.45
C ASP A 457 26.95 -7.00 3.04
N LEU A 458 26.20 -7.29 1.98
CA LEU A 458 26.00 -8.64 1.49
C LEU A 458 27.26 -9.24 0.84
N SER A 459 28.31 -8.44 0.61
CA SER A 459 29.56 -8.88 0.01
C SER A 459 30.29 -9.91 0.88
N ALA A 460 30.31 -9.71 2.20
CA ALA A 460 30.92 -10.62 3.16
C ALA A 460 30.24 -12.01 3.14
N TYR A 461 28.92 -12.06 2.98
CA TYR A 461 28.19 -13.33 2.87
C TYR A 461 28.46 -14.05 1.55
N ARG A 462 28.60 -13.30 0.44
CA ARG A 462 28.95 -13.85 -0.88
C ARG A 462 30.33 -14.46 -0.88
N THR A 463 31.32 -13.79 -0.28
CA THR A 463 32.69 -14.30 -0.13
C THR A 463 32.72 -15.65 0.56
N VAL A 464 31.94 -15.84 1.63
CA VAL A 464 31.84 -17.12 2.33
C VAL A 464 31.13 -18.19 1.48
N LEU A 465 30.06 -17.82 0.78
CA LEU A 465 29.36 -18.71 -0.13
C LEU A 465 30.28 -19.20 -1.27
N ASP A 466 31.07 -18.31 -1.86
CA ASP A 466 32.00 -18.64 -2.95
C ASP A 466 33.15 -19.54 -2.46
N ALA A 467 33.60 -19.34 -1.21
CA ALA A 467 34.71 -20.12 -0.63
C ALA A 467 34.29 -21.51 -0.12
N HIS A 468 33.09 -21.65 0.44
CA HIS A 468 32.63 -22.85 1.14
C HIS A 468 31.48 -23.59 0.44
N GLY A 469 30.89 -22.97 -0.58
CA GLY A 469 29.69 -23.47 -1.26
C GLY A 469 28.40 -23.25 -0.45
N PRO A 470 27.23 -23.72 -0.96
CA PRO A 470 25.95 -23.53 -0.32
C PRO A 470 25.82 -24.35 0.97
N THR A 471 25.14 -23.76 1.97
CA THR A 471 24.75 -24.46 3.20
C THR A 471 23.86 -25.67 2.86
N HIS A 472 24.19 -26.84 3.36
CA HIS A 472 23.33 -28.02 3.24
C HIS A 472 22.16 -27.92 4.21
N TRP A 473 21.00 -27.59 3.68
CA TRP A 473 19.80 -27.22 4.46
C TRP A 473 18.91 -28.43 4.73
N LEU A 474 18.80 -28.85 5.99
CA LEU A 474 18.15 -30.07 6.46
C LEU A 474 16.83 -29.80 7.23
N ALA A 475 16.27 -28.60 7.15
CA ALA A 475 15.11 -28.19 7.96
C ALA A 475 13.84 -29.04 7.75
N TYR A 476 13.72 -29.74 6.63
CA TYR A 476 12.60 -30.66 6.36
C TYR A 476 12.87 -32.10 6.79
N GLU A 477 14.14 -32.47 7.05
CA GLU A 477 14.59 -33.84 7.20
C GLU A 477 14.81 -34.22 8.67
N THR A 478 15.49 -33.32 9.43
CA THR A 478 15.87 -33.60 10.82
C THR A 478 15.75 -32.37 11.72
N LEU A 479 15.73 -32.60 13.03
CA LEU A 479 15.73 -31.55 14.05
C LEU A 479 17.13 -31.29 14.62
N ASP A 480 18.11 -32.17 14.34
CA ASP A 480 19.47 -32.02 14.83
C ASP A 480 20.49 -32.54 13.83
N THR A 481 21.72 -32.06 13.90
CA THR A 481 22.81 -32.53 13.07
C THR A 481 24.16 -32.08 13.62
N GLU A 482 25.22 -32.87 13.37
CA GLU A 482 26.60 -32.44 13.53
C GLU A 482 26.95 -31.47 12.40
N SER A 483 27.48 -30.29 12.73
CA SER A 483 27.77 -29.20 11.81
C SER A 483 29.16 -28.65 12.05
N ARG A 484 29.73 -27.97 11.06
CA ARG A 484 30.97 -27.22 11.19
C ARG A 484 30.75 -25.74 11.00
N VAL A 485 31.35 -24.90 11.84
CA VAL A 485 31.34 -23.44 11.71
C VAL A 485 32.23 -23.06 10.54
N VAL A 486 31.64 -22.38 9.52
CA VAL A 486 32.36 -21.91 8.32
C VAL A 486 32.70 -20.43 8.36
N ALA A 487 31.92 -19.63 9.09
CA ALA A 487 32.22 -18.21 9.29
C ALA A 487 31.49 -17.65 10.52
N ILE A 488 32.07 -16.61 11.12
CA ILE A 488 31.48 -15.84 12.21
C ILE A 488 31.59 -14.35 11.86
N TRP A 489 30.52 -13.59 12.11
CA TRP A 489 30.48 -12.14 11.95
C TRP A 489 30.04 -11.47 13.24
N SER A 490 30.78 -10.43 13.65
CA SER A 490 30.45 -9.54 14.76
C SER A 490 30.41 -8.09 14.26
N GLY A 491 29.29 -7.39 14.47
CA GLY A 491 29.14 -6.01 14.02
C GLY A 491 29.30 -5.80 12.50
N GLY A 492 29.08 -6.84 11.69
CA GLY A 492 29.22 -6.82 10.24
C GLY A 492 30.61 -7.17 9.71
N ALA A 493 31.61 -7.34 10.55
CA ALA A 493 32.94 -7.80 10.17
C ALA A 493 33.13 -9.29 10.48
N THR A 494 33.90 -10.02 9.66
CA THR A 494 34.29 -11.40 9.94
C THR A 494 35.27 -11.44 11.11
N VAL A 495 35.06 -12.41 12.02
CA VAL A 495 35.91 -12.67 13.17
C VAL A 495 36.22 -14.17 13.24
N ASP A 496 37.36 -14.51 13.82
CA ASP A 496 37.76 -15.92 13.94
C ASP A 496 37.13 -16.62 15.16
N THR A 497 36.79 -15.85 16.19
CA THR A 497 36.26 -16.37 17.48
C THR A 497 35.19 -15.46 18.08
N ALA A 498 34.31 -16.05 18.90
CA ALA A 498 33.35 -15.35 19.75
C ALA A 498 33.32 -15.99 21.16
N GLU A 499 33.07 -15.20 22.20
CA GLU A 499 33.14 -15.64 23.59
C GLU A 499 31.79 -15.49 24.30
N ALA A 500 31.68 -16.04 25.51
CA ALA A 500 30.48 -15.97 26.34
C ALA A 500 30.00 -14.52 26.54
N GLY A 501 28.72 -14.27 26.27
CA GLY A 501 28.07 -12.96 26.29
C GLY A 501 27.94 -12.30 24.93
N ASP A 502 28.72 -12.75 23.92
CA ASP A 502 28.63 -12.19 22.58
C ASP A 502 27.34 -12.62 21.86
N ILE A 503 26.85 -11.70 21.00
CA ILE A 503 25.82 -11.98 20.00
C ILE A 503 26.46 -11.84 18.64
N VAL A 504 26.57 -12.94 17.90
CA VAL A 504 27.25 -13.01 16.62
C VAL A 504 26.38 -13.68 15.57
N THR A 505 26.71 -13.48 14.30
CA THR A 505 26.13 -14.24 13.20
C THR A 505 27.06 -15.36 12.80
N VAL A 506 26.53 -16.56 12.62
CA VAL A 506 27.32 -17.78 12.34
C VAL A 506 26.77 -18.46 11.07
N ALA A 507 27.65 -18.82 10.15
CA ALA A 507 27.32 -19.74 9.07
C ALA A 507 27.85 -21.16 9.39
N LEU A 508 27.01 -22.14 9.09
CA LEU A 508 27.32 -23.56 9.23
C LEU A 508 27.39 -24.23 7.84
N ASP A 509 28.22 -25.30 7.70
CA ASP A 509 28.27 -26.08 6.46
C ASP A 509 26.93 -26.80 6.19
N ARG A 510 26.22 -27.19 7.24
CA ARG A 510 24.88 -27.78 7.21
C ARG A 510 24.06 -27.34 8.41
N THR A 511 22.72 -27.27 8.25
CA THR A 511 21.88 -26.85 9.34
C THR A 511 20.48 -27.48 9.31
N PRO A 512 19.93 -27.88 10.48
CA PRO A 512 18.55 -28.33 10.62
C PRO A 512 17.57 -27.16 10.83
N PHE A 513 18.08 -25.94 11.05
CA PHE A 513 17.26 -24.78 11.36
C PHE A 513 16.53 -24.24 10.13
N TYR A 514 15.26 -23.94 10.28
CA TYR A 514 14.45 -23.23 9.29
C TYR A 514 14.78 -21.73 9.34
N ALA A 515 15.18 -21.18 8.22
CA ALA A 515 15.39 -19.74 8.08
C ALA A 515 14.05 -19.05 7.79
N GLU A 516 13.79 -17.88 8.40
CA GLU A 516 12.58 -17.08 8.20
C GLU A 516 12.27 -16.92 6.71
N SER A 517 11.12 -17.38 6.30
CA SER A 517 10.66 -17.32 4.89
C SER A 517 9.17 -17.61 4.78
N GLY A 518 8.50 -17.07 3.73
CA GLY A 518 7.11 -17.41 3.43
C GLY A 518 6.13 -17.11 4.57
N GLY A 519 6.42 -16.12 5.39
CA GLY A 519 5.61 -15.75 6.55
C GLY A 519 5.76 -16.64 7.77
N GLN A 520 6.66 -17.65 7.76
CA GLN A 520 6.99 -18.45 8.95
C GLN A 520 8.25 -17.91 9.62
N ASP A 521 8.20 -17.68 10.94
CA ASP A 521 9.36 -17.32 11.77
C ASP A 521 10.45 -18.38 11.70
N SER A 522 11.68 -17.96 11.94
CA SER A 522 12.82 -18.84 12.07
C SER A 522 12.69 -19.77 13.28
N ASP A 523 13.43 -20.87 13.23
CA ASP A 523 13.53 -21.75 14.37
C ASP A 523 14.37 -21.16 15.50
N ALA A 524 14.09 -21.62 16.71
CA ALA A 524 14.94 -21.48 17.88
C ALA A 524 15.60 -22.82 18.24
N GLY A 525 16.67 -22.76 19.02
CA GLY A 525 17.36 -23.97 19.50
C GLY A 525 18.75 -23.68 20.03
N LEU A 526 19.61 -24.66 20.02
CA LEU A 526 20.94 -24.58 20.61
C LEU A 526 22.04 -25.05 19.64
N LEU A 527 23.19 -24.39 19.72
CA LEU A 527 24.47 -24.95 19.28
C LEU A 527 25.25 -25.38 20.51
N THR A 528 25.73 -26.64 20.51
CA THR A 528 26.53 -27.17 21.61
C THR A 528 27.82 -27.79 21.08
N GLY A 529 28.86 -27.72 21.87
CA GLY A 529 30.19 -28.31 21.62
C GLY A 529 30.88 -28.65 22.91
N PRO A 530 32.11 -29.20 22.87
CA PRO A 530 32.84 -29.60 24.09
C PRO A 530 32.98 -28.48 25.11
N ASN A 531 33.18 -27.24 24.68
CA ASN A 531 33.28 -26.02 25.49
C ASN A 531 32.36 -24.93 24.96
N LEU A 532 31.18 -25.26 24.44
CA LEU A 532 30.26 -24.32 23.88
C LEU A 532 28.81 -24.65 24.26
N ARG A 533 28.13 -23.66 24.73
CA ARG A 533 26.66 -23.62 24.73
C ARG A 533 26.17 -22.26 24.20
N ALA A 534 25.43 -22.27 23.12
CA ALA A 534 24.95 -21.07 22.49
C ALA A 534 23.51 -21.22 22.06
N GLU A 535 22.73 -20.13 22.19
CA GLU A 535 21.32 -20.06 21.84
C GLU A 535 21.15 -19.48 20.45
N ILE A 536 20.36 -20.12 19.60
CA ILE A 536 19.90 -19.57 18.32
C ILE A 536 18.76 -18.63 18.58
N ILE A 537 18.95 -17.34 18.22
CA ILE A 537 17.95 -16.25 18.43
C ILE A 537 17.16 -16.03 17.13
N ASP A 538 17.82 -16.14 15.97
CA ASP A 538 17.24 -15.90 14.67
C ASP A 538 18.00 -16.65 13.58
N VAL A 539 17.32 -17.01 12.49
CA VAL A 539 17.95 -17.68 11.34
C VAL A 539 17.42 -17.03 10.06
N GLN A 540 18.34 -16.49 9.27
CA GLN A 540 18.04 -15.73 8.05
C GLN A 540 18.76 -16.33 6.83
N ARG A 541 18.30 -15.94 5.64
CA ARG A 541 18.94 -16.28 4.37
C ARG A 541 19.38 -15.00 3.65
N PRO A 542 20.54 -14.42 4.02
CA PRO A 542 20.98 -13.14 3.49
C PRO A 542 21.24 -13.16 1.98
N VAL A 543 21.74 -14.30 1.47
CA VAL A 543 21.94 -14.57 0.04
C VAL A 543 21.44 -15.96 -0.29
N LYS A 544 21.01 -16.20 -1.53
CA LYS A 544 20.53 -17.50 -1.99
C LYS A 544 21.67 -18.53 -1.83
N GLY A 545 21.39 -19.60 -1.09
CA GLY A 545 22.37 -20.67 -0.82
C GLY A 545 23.10 -20.56 0.52
N LEU A 546 23.07 -19.42 1.23
CA LEU A 546 23.71 -19.29 2.54
C LEU A 546 22.67 -19.07 3.64
N ILE A 547 22.75 -19.84 4.72
CA ILE A 547 21.95 -19.67 5.92
C ILE A 547 22.84 -19.13 7.04
N ALA A 548 22.40 -18.03 7.64
CA ALA A 548 23.07 -17.31 8.70
C ALA A 548 22.25 -17.36 9.99
N HIS A 549 22.90 -17.72 11.09
CA HIS A 549 22.28 -17.91 12.39
C HIS A 549 22.74 -16.80 13.32
N THR A 550 21.82 -16.03 13.89
CA THR A 550 22.14 -15.09 14.98
C THR A 550 22.19 -15.90 16.28
N VAL A 551 23.36 -15.92 16.89
CA VAL A 551 23.72 -16.80 18.01
C VAL A 551 24.14 -15.98 19.21
N ARG A 552 23.61 -16.30 20.40
CA ARG A 552 24.09 -15.78 21.68
C ARG A 552 24.93 -16.84 22.35
N ILE A 553 26.20 -16.56 22.60
CA ILE A 553 27.07 -17.45 23.32
C ILE A 553 26.70 -17.37 24.82
N LEU A 554 26.20 -18.48 25.37
CA LEU A 554 25.77 -18.57 26.76
C LEU A 554 26.94 -18.96 27.68
N ASP A 555 27.79 -19.88 27.17
CA ASP A 555 28.94 -20.41 27.89
C ASP A 555 30.01 -20.86 26.93
N GLY A 556 31.29 -20.67 27.29
CA GLY A 556 32.45 -21.04 26.52
C GLY A 556 32.79 -20.12 25.37
N SER A 557 33.31 -20.66 24.27
CA SER A 557 33.73 -19.95 23.08
C SER A 557 33.43 -20.73 21.81
N LEU A 558 33.31 -20.02 20.69
CA LEU A 558 33.07 -20.54 19.36
C LEU A 558 34.13 -20.00 18.40
N ALA A 559 34.76 -20.90 17.64
CA ALA A 559 35.75 -20.56 16.61
C ALA A 559 35.35 -21.07 15.22
N VAL A 560 35.85 -20.41 14.17
CA VAL A 560 35.73 -20.90 12.79
C VAL A 560 36.45 -22.26 12.68
N GLY A 561 35.79 -23.23 12.11
CA GLY A 561 36.26 -24.61 11.97
C GLY A 561 35.76 -25.56 13.06
N ASP A 562 35.19 -25.05 14.13
CA ASP A 562 34.67 -25.87 15.23
C ASP A 562 33.55 -26.83 14.75
N ALA A 563 33.61 -28.05 15.31
CA ALA A 563 32.49 -28.99 15.19
C ALA A 563 31.48 -28.72 16.29
N VAL A 564 30.21 -28.51 15.89
CA VAL A 564 29.11 -28.18 16.79
C VAL A 564 27.91 -29.08 16.52
N HIS A 565 27.21 -29.46 17.58
CA HIS A 565 25.90 -30.10 17.45
C HIS A 565 24.83 -29.04 17.39
N ALA A 566 24.13 -28.96 16.26
CA ALA A 566 23.06 -28.03 15.98
C ALA A 566 21.72 -28.71 16.25
N ALA A 567 20.92 -28.23 17.23
CA ALA A 567 19.68 -28.85 17.65
C ALA A 567 18.56 -27.81 17.73
N VAL A 568 17.51 -28.04 16.93
CA VAL A 568 16.26 -27.24 16.92
C VAL A 568 15.43 -27.57 18.15
N ASP A 569 14.82 -26.58 18.77
CA ASP A 569 13.83 -26.81 19.84
C ASP A 569 12.60 -27.53 19.25
N PRO A 570 12.31 -28.80 19.68
CA PRO A 570 11.22 -29.58 19.12
C PRO A 570 9.83 -28.94 19.37
N GLU A 571 9.64 -28.31 20.53
CA GLU A 571 8.36 -27.66 20.87
C GLU A 571 8.15 -26.40 20.03
N TRP A 572 9.23 -25.65 19.77
CA TRP A 572 9.19 -24.51 18.84
C TRP A 572 8.81 -24.94 17.43
N ARG A 573 9.51 -25.93 16.88
CA ARG A 573 9.28 -26.45 15.52
C ARG A 573 7.88 -27.04 15.35
N ILE A 574 7.38 -27.83 16.32
CA ILE A 574 6.03 -28.38 16.19
C ILE A 574 4.98 -27.27 16.26
N GLY A 575 5.16 -26.28 17.14
CA GLY A 575 4.29 -25.12 17.20
C GLY A 575 4.28 -24.31 15.92
N ALA A 576 5.43 -24.11 15.27
CA ALA A 576 5.54 -23.43 13.97
C ALA A 576 4.87 -24.24 12.85
N ARG A 577 5.07 -25.57 12.80
CA ARG A 577 4.40 -26.48 11.86
C ARG A 577 2.87 -26.43 12.02
N GLN A 578 2.38 -26.41 13.26
CA GLN A 578 0.96 -26.31 13.60
C GLN A 578 0.37 -25.01 13.10
N ALA A 579 1.03 -23.88 13.36
CA ALA A 579 0.58 -22.55 12.95
C ALA A 579 0.58 -22.43 11.42
N HIS A 580 1.64 -22.89 10.74
CA HIS A 580 1.74 -22.77 9.29
C HIS A 580 0.72 -23.67 8.57
N SER A 581 0.57 -24.92 8.99
CA SER A 581 -0.46 -25.82 8.46
C SER A 581 -1.87 -25.31 8.80
N GLY A 582 -2.05 -24.71 9.99
CA GLY A 582 -3.27 -24.04 10.39
C GLY A 582 -3.63 -22.88 9.47
N THR A 583 -2.64 -22.11 8.98
CA THR A 583 -2.85 -21.04 8.00
C THR A 583 -3.44 -21.57 6.69
N HIS A 584 -2.90 -22.67 6.15
CA HIS A 584 -3.46 -23.31 4.95
C HIS A 584 -4.89 -23.82 5.17
N VAL A 585 -5.16 -24.41 6.34
CA VAL A 585 -6.50 -24.87 6.71
C VAL A 585 -7.49 -23.70 6.82
N VAL A 586 -7.11 -22.59 7.47
CA VAL A 586 -7.93 -21.38 7.56
C VAL A 586 -8.14 -20.76 6.18
N HIS A 587 -7.12 -20.72 5.32
CA HIS A 587 -7.25 -20.20 3.96
C HIS A 587 -8.22 -21.04 3.12
N ALA A 588 -8.13 -22.37 3.20
CA ALA A 588 -9.08 -23.26 2.52
C ALA A 588 -10.50 -23.09 3.08
N ALA A 589 -10.68 -22.96 4.40
CA ALA A 589 -11.97 -22.71 5.04
C ALA A 589 -12.56 -21.35 4.61
N LEU A 590 -11.77 -20.29 4.56
CA LEU A 590 -12.18 -18.99 4.04
C LEU A 590 -12.68 -19.10 2.60
N ARG A 591 -11.95 -19.78 1.73
CA ARG A 591 -12.34 -19.97 0.33
C ARG A 591 -13.61 -20.82 0.19
N GLN A 592 -13.78 -21.80 1.05
CA GLN A 592 -14.99 -22.64 1.07
C GLN A 592 -16.23 -21.84 1.50
N VAL A 593 -16.13 -20.99 2.54
CA VAL A 593 -17.25 -20.24 3.10
C VAL A 593 -17.53 -18.95 2.33
N LEU A 594 -16.49 -18.22 1.95
CA LEU A 594 -16.62 -16.91 1.30
C LEU A 594 -16.53 -16.97 -0.22
N GLY A 595 -16.04 -18.08 -0.76
CA GLY A 595 -15.81 -18.28 -2.19
C GLY A 595 -14.34 -18.20 -2.61
N PRO A 596 -14.02 -18.61 -3.85
CA PRO A 596 -12.65 -18.82 -4.33
C PRO A 596 -11.81 -17.54 -4.37
N ASN A 597 -12.43 -16.38 -4.32
CA ASN A 597 -11.76 -15.07 -4.37
C ASN A 597 -11.22 -14.58 -3.01
N ALA A 598 -11.50 -15.30 -1.91
CA ALA A 598 -10.90 -15.01 -0.60
C ALA A 598 -9.44 -15.48 -0.56
N LEU A 599 -8.59 -14.87 -1.39
CA LEU A 599 -7.20 -15.27 -1.57
C LEU A 599 -6.29 -14.58 -0.55
N GLN A 600 -5.27 -15.33 -0.10
CA GLN A 600 -4.23 -14.80 0.76
C GLN A 600 -3.47 -13.66 0.08
N SER A 601 -3.25 -12.58 0.81
CA SER A 601 -2.39 -11.46 0.43
C SER A 601 -1.14 -11.34 1.31
N GLY A 602 -1.10 -12.02 2.44
CA GLY A 602 0.04 -12.11 3.34
C GLY A 602 -0.25 -13.05 4.49
N SER A 603 0.79 -13.59 5.12
CA SER A 603 0.66 -14.40 6.34
C SER A 603 1.84 -14.16 7.28
N TYR A 604 1.62 -14.52 8.55
CA TYR A 604 2.67 -14.57 9.55
C TYR A 604 2.37 -15.70 10.55
N ASN A 605 3.34 -16.58 10.75
CA ASN A 605 3.20 -17.78 11.53
C ASN A 605 4.37 -17.90 12.52
N ARG A 606 4.06 -18.03 13.80
CA ARG A 606 5.00 -18.37 14.87
C ARG A 606 4.40 -19.48 15.73
N PRO A 607 5.18 -20.15 16.58
CA PRO A 607 4.65 -21.23 17.40
C PRO A 607 3.32 -20.85 18.09
N GLY A 608 2.29 -21.65 17.79
CA GLY A 608 0.96 -21.53 18.37
C GLY A 608 0.11 -20.32 17.92
N TYR A 609 0.60 -19.48 16.99
CA TYR A 609 -0.12 -18.31 16.51
C TYR A 609 0.02 -18.17 15.00
N LEU A 610 -1.07 -17.83 14.35
CA LEU A 610 -1.11 -17.48 12.93
C LEU A 610 -1.88 -16.19 12.68
N ARG A 611 -1.49 -15.51 11.63
CA ARG A 611 -2.15 -14.35 11.08
C ARG A 611 -2.23 -14.48 9.56
N LEU A 612 -3.41 -14.29 9.02
CA LEU A 612 -3.68 -14.39 7.59
C LEU A 612 -4.37 -13.13 7.11
N ASP A 613 -3.75 -12.43 6.17
CA ASP A 613 -4.33 -11.31 5.45
C ASP A 613 -4.92 -11.84 4.14
N PHE A 614 -6.16 -11.48 3.83
CA PHE A 614 -6.87 -11.98 2.66
C PHE A 614 -7.76 -10.92 2.02
N ALA A 615 -8.02 -11.10 0.72
CA ALA A 615 -8.87 -10.22 -0.05
C ALA A 615 -10.34 -10.46 0.31
N TRP A 616 -10.99 -9.49 0.96
CA TRP A 616 -12.41 -9.54 1.28
C TRP A 616 -12.99 -8.16 1.55
N ARG A 617 -14.28 -7.96 1.20
CA ARG A 617 -14.99 -6.69 1.39
C ARG A 617 -15.90 -6.75 2.62
N GLY A 618 -15.77 -5.76 3.49
CA GLY A 618 -16.56 -5.68 4.72
C GLY A 618 -16.05 -6.61 5.83
N GLY A 619 -16.53 -6.39 7.06
CA GLY A 619 -16.23 -7.24 8.21
C GLY A 619 -16.96 -8.57 8.11
N LEU A 620 -16.34 -9.63 8.64
CA LEU A 620 -17.01 -10.90 8.80
C LEU A 620 -18.03 -10.82 9.95
N THR A 621 -19.23 -11.34 9.72
CA THR A 621 -20.20 -11.48 10.81
C THR A 621 -19.72 -12.53 11.82
N ASP A 622 -20.25 -12.47 13.05
CA ASP A 622 -19.94 -13.49 14.07
C ASP A 622 -20.30 -14.89 13.58
N THR A 623 -21.43 -15.03 12.89
CA THR A 623 -21.87 -16.30 12.28
C THR A 623 -20.86 -16.80 11.24
N THR A 624 -20.40 -15.93 10.34
CA THR A 624 -19.42 -16.30 9.30
C THR A 624 -18.09 -16.69 9.92
N ARG A 625 -17.63 -15.97 10.97
CA ARG A 625 -16.39 -16.33 11.69
C ARG A 625 -16.52 -17.71 12.33
N SER A 626 -17.64 -17.99 13.01
CA SER A 626 -17.89 -19.29 13.62
C SER A 626 -17.94 -20.41 12.57
N GLU A 627 -18.54 -20.17 11.41
CA GLU A 627 -18.59 -21.14 10.32
C GLU A 627 -17.17 -21.45 9.77
N ILE A 628 -16.32 -20.43 9.57
CA ILE A 628 -14.93 -20.62 9.14
C ILE A 628 -14.15 -21.43 10.17
N GLU A 629 -14.32 -21.12 11.46
CA GLU A 629 -13.66 -21.84 12.56
C GLU A 629 -14.12 -23.29 12.62
N GLU A 630 -15.42 -23.54 12.44
CA GLU A 630 -15.99 -24.88 12.41
C GLU A 630 -15.44 -25.69 11.25
N VAL A 631 -15.45 -25.14 10.02
CA VAL A 631 -14.90 -25.80 8.80
C VAL A 631 -13.44 -26.14 9.02
N ALA A 632 -12.64 -25.22 9.56
CA ALA A 632 -11.22 -25.45 9.87
C ALA A 632 -11.03 -26.61 10.87
N ASN A 633 -11.74 -26.60 11.99
CA ASN A 633 -11.65 -27.65 13.01
C ASN A 633 -12.20 -29.01 12.50
N LEU A 634 -13.22 -29.01 11.63
CA LEU A 634 -13.69 -30.24 10.98
C LEU A 634 -12.63 -30.83 10.01
N ALA A 635 -11.90 -29.99 9.28
CA ALA A 635 -10.78 -30.45 8.44
C ALA A 635 -9.64 -31.01 9.30
N ILE A 636 -9.31 -30.38 10.43
CA ILE A 636 -8.33 -30.89 11.41
C ILE A 636 -8.78 -32.27 11.94
N ARG A 637 -10.04 -32.39 12.35
CA ARG A 637 -10.61 -33.63 12.89
C ARG A 637 -10.62 -34.79 11.88
N ARG A 638 -10.70 -34.49 10.55
CA ARG A 638 -10.70 -35.49 9.48
C ARG A 638 -9.34 -36.16 9.29
N ASP A 639 -8.31 -35.67 9.95
CA ASP A 639 -6.94 -36.19 9.85
C ASP A 639 -6.42 -36.28 8.42
N LEU A 640 -6.60 -35.20 7.66
CA LEU A 640 -6.21 -35.11 6.26
C LEU A 640 -4.69 -35.23 6.11
N PRO A 641 -4.19 -36.04 5.15
CA PRO A 641 -2.75 -36.13 4.89
C PRO A 641 -2.22 -34.78 4.36
N VAL A 642 -0.99 -34.46 4.75
CA VAL A 642 -0.24 -33.32 4.24
C VAL A 642 0.86 -33.84 3.33
N GLU A 643 0.67 -33.68 2.04
CA GLU A 643 1.58 -34.17 1.01
C GLU A 643 2.43 -33.04 0.43
N VAL A 644 3.70 -33.35 0.14
CA VAL A 644 4.64 -32.42 -0.45
C VAL A 644 5.16 -32.99 -1.77
N ARG A 645 4.97 -32.22 -2.85
CA ARG A 645 5.48 -32.57 -4.18
C ARG A 645 6.37 -31.46 -4.75
N HIS A 646 7.38 -31.85 -5.51
CA HIS A 646 8.19 -30.89 -6.27
C HIS A 646 7.82 -31.02 -7.74
N LEU A 647 7.31 -29.96 -8.34
CA LEU A 647 6.78 -29.92 -9.70
C LEU A 647 7.35 -28.73 -10.47
N PRO A 648 7.46 -28.82 -11.80
CA PRO A 648 7.64 -27.65 -12.64
C PRO A 648 6.54 -26.63 -12.38
N LEU A 649 6.87 -25.33 -12.28
CA LEU A 649 5.91 -24.26 -11.96
C LEU A 649 4.69 -24.24 -12.88
N ALA A 650 4.91 -24.47 -14.19
CA ALA A 650 3.83 -24.53 -15.17
C ALA A 650 2.87 -25.70 -14.87
N GLN A 651 3.40 -26.88 -14.49
CA GLN A 651 2.59 -28.04 -14.13
C GLN A 651 1.83 -27.79 -12.81
N ALA A 652 2.47 -27.23 -11.79
CA ALA A 652 1.82 -26.91 -10.53
C ALA A 652 0.61 -25.98 -10.72
N ARG A 653 0.76 -24.95 -11.58
CA ARG A 653 -0.34 -24.04 -11.93
C ARG A 653 -1.47 -24.74 -12.71
N ALA A 654 -1.10 -25.61 -13.66
CA ALA A 654 -2.08 -26.38 -14.43
C ALA A 654 -2.89 -27.33 -13.54
N GLU A 655 -2.28 -27.86 -12.47
CA GLU A 655 -2.95 -28.69 -11.45
C GLU A 655 -3.74 -27.85 -10.43
N GLY A 656 -3.82 -26.52 -10.58
CA GLY A 656 -4.60 -25.63 -9.72
C GLY A 656 -3.92 -25.24 -8.40
N ALA A 657 -2.59 -25.39 -8.29
CA ALA A 657 -1.86 -24.92 -7.11
C ALA A 657 -1.90 -23.40 -7.01
N LEU A 658 -2.30 -22.90 -5.86
CA LEU A 658 -2.35 -21.46 -5.58
C LEU A 658 -0.93 -20.92 -5.41
N ALA A 659 -0.60 -19.93 -6.22
CA ALA A 659 0.62 -19.15 -6.12
C ALA A 659 0.28 -17.78 -5.53
N LEU A 660 1.04 -17.33 -4.53
CA LEU A 660 0.87 -15.97 -4.01
C LEU A 660 1.27 -14.96 -5.08
N PHE A 661 0.43 -13.95 -5.29
CA PHE A 661 0.75 -12.85 -6.18
C PHE A 661 1.94 -12.06 -5.63
N GLY A 662 2.94 -11.84 -6.48
CA GLY A 662 4.09 -11.03 -6.13
C GLY A 662 5.29 -11.81 -5.59
N GLU A 663 5.21 -13.13 -5.47
CA GLU A 663 6.36 -14.00 -5.16
C GLU A 663 7.07 -14.46 -6.44
N THR A 664 8.39 -14.55 -6.37
CA THR A 664 9.21 -15.16 -7.43
C THR A 664 9.41 -16.64 -7.12
N TYR A 665 9.05 -17.49 -8.05
CA TYR A 665 9.20 -18.93 -7.91
C TYR A 665 10.31 -19.43 -8.85
N ASP A 666 11.06 -20.43 -8.39
CA ASP A 666 12.02 -21.14 -9.23
C ASP A 666 11.27 -22.00 -10.28
N ASP A 667 11.97 -22.51 -11.29
CA ASP A 667 11.39 -23.39 -12.33
C ASP A 667 10.76 -24.65 -11.74
N THR A 668 11.31 -25.16 -10.63
CA THR A 668 10.74 -26.24 -9.82
C THR A 668 10.28 -25.70 -8.50
N VAL A 669 9.01 -25.92 -8.19
CA VAL A 669 8.34 -25.41 -7.00
C VAL A 669 7.91 -26.53 -6.05
N ARG A 670 7.87 -26.20 -4.76
CA ARG A 670 7.34 -27.07 -3.72
C ARG A 670 5.85 -26.82 -3.55
N VAL A 671 5.03 -27.82 -3.83
CA VAL A 671 3.57 -27.82 -3.67
C VAL A 671 3.22 -28.55 -2.38
N VAL A 672 2.45 -27.91 -1.52
CA VAL A 672 1.91 -28.50 -0.28
C VAL A 672 0.41 -28.69 -0.45
N GLU A 673 -0.04 -29.93 -0.23
CA GLU A 673 -1.45 -30.33 -0.31
C GLU A 673 -1.92 -30.80 1.07
N ILE A 674 -3.09 -30.31 1.51
CA ILE A 674 -3.78 -30.82 2.70
C ILE A 674 -5.13 -31.34 2.25
N GLY A 675 -5.29 -32.68 2.28
CA GLY A 675 -6.49 -33.32 1.75
C GLY A 675 -6.66 -33.15 0.23
N GLY A 676 -5.57 -33.18 -0.51
CA GLY A 676 -5.54 -33.08 -1.97
C GLY A 676 -5.94 -31.68 -2.47
N GLU A 677 -6.97 -31.62 -3.32
CA GLU A 677 -7.43 -30.35 -3.96
C GLU A 677 -8.08 -29.35 -2.99
N TRP A 678 -8.45 -29.78 -1.78
CA TRP A 678 -9.10 -28.92 -0.81
C TRP A 678 -8.18 -27.73 -0.39
N SER A 679 -6.89 -28.04 -0.16
CA SER A 679 -5.85 -27.00 0.00
C SER A 679 -4.61 -27.45 -0.76
N ARG A 680 -4.28 -26.72 -1.83
CA ARG A 680 -3.11 -26.97 -2.68
C ARG A 680 -2.42 -25.65 -2.98
N GLU A 681 -1.22 -25.45 -2.41
CA GLU A 681 -0.54 -24.15 -2.44
C GLU A 681 0.95 -24.29 -2.66
N LEU A 682 1.57 -23.30 -3.32
CA LEU A 682 3.02 -23.18 -3.40
C LEU A 682 3.55 -22.67 -2.05
N CYS A 683 4.29 -23.51 -1.34
CA CYS A 683 4.73 -23.18 0.00
C CYS A 683 6.11 -23.77 0.34
N GLY A 684 7.02 -22.92 0.85
CA GLY A 684 8.34 -23.30 1.35
C GLY A 684 8.42 -23.52 2.87
N GLY A 685 7.30 -23.50 3.60
CA GLY A 685 7.27 -23.62 5.05
C GLY A 685 7.40 -25.06 5.57
N THR A 686 7.53 -25.20 6.89
CA THR A 686 7.47 -26.52 7.54
C THR A 686 6.04 -26.85 7.93
N HIS A 687 5.62 -28.10 7.73
CA HIS A 687 4.24 -28.55 7.95
C HIS A 687 4.17 -29.78 8.84
N VAL A 688 3.00 -30.01 9.42
CA VAL A 688 2.64 -31.28 10.07
C VAL A 688 2.46 -32.37 9.01
N ALA A 689 2.54 -33.64 9.38
CA ALA A 689 2.30 -34.74 8.46
C ALA A 689 0.80 -35.01 8.21
N HIS A 690 -0.04 -34.69 9.19
CA HIS A 690 -1.48 -34.86 9.16
C HIS A 690 -2.18 -33.68 9.82
N SER A 691 -3.35 -33.29 9.32
CA SER A 691 -4.10 -32.13 9.83
C SER A 691 -4.45 -32.24 11.33
N ALA A 692 -4.68 -33.46 11.84
CA ALA A 692 -4.95 -33.66 13.27
C ALA A 692 -3.80 -33.21 14.18
N GLN A 693 -2.57 -33.22 13.70
CA GLN A 693 -1.42 -32.74 14.46
C GLN A 693 -1.41 -31.23 14.69
N ILE A 694 -2.24 -30.46 13.97
CA ILE A 694 -2.45 -29.02 14.23
C ILE A 694 -3.04 -28.83 15.63
N GLY A 695 -3.83 -29.79 16.10
CA GLY A 695 -4.57 -29.69 17.35
C GLY A 695 -5.82 -28.80 17.18
N SER A 696 -6.31 -28.23 18.28
CA SER A 696 -7.42 -27.27 18.21
C SER A 696 -6.98 -25.95 17.55
N LEU A 697 -7.90 -25.31 16.86
CA LEU A 697 -7.71 -23.98 16.28
C LEU A 697 -8.83 -23.07 16.81
N ALA A 698 -8.48 -21.87 17.28
CA ALA A 698 -9.45 -20.87 17.73
C ALA A 698 -9.14 -19.52 17.06
N LEU A 699 -10.16 -18.92 16.44
CA LEU A 699 -10.09 -17.58 15.86
C LEU A 699 -10.12 -16.55 16.99
N THR A 700 -9.09 -15.72 17.09
CA THR A 700 -8.96 -14.72 18.17
C THR A 700 -9.38 -13.32 17.75
N GLY A 701 -9.40 -13.04 16.47
CA GLY A 701 -9.77 -11.71 15.97
C GLY A 701 -9.96 -11.64 14.47
N GLU A 702 -10.69 -10.60 14.04
CA GLU A 702 -10.83 -10.20 12.67
C GLU A 702 -10.80 -8.68 12.59
N SER A 703 -10.02 -8.12 11.65
CA SER A 703 -9.85 -6.67 11.51
C SER A 703 -9.61 -6.25 10.06
N SER A 704 -9.76 -4.95 9.78
CA SER A 704 -9.38 -4.37 8.50
C SER A 704 -7.91 -3.96 8.51
N VAL A 705 -7.18 -4.31 7.45
CA VAL A 705 -5.79 -3.87 7.25
C VAL A 705 -5.64 -2.93 6.05
N GLY A 706 -6.74 -2.70 5.35
CA GLY A 706 -6.79 -1.83 4.19
C GLY A 706 -8.11 -1.95 3.45
N ALA A 707 -8.34 -1.13 2.43
CA ALA A 707 -9.53 -1.23 1.61
C ALA A 707 -9.54 -2.57 0.85
N GLY A 708 -10.58 -3.38 1.06
CA GLY A 708 -10.72 -4.70 0.46
C GLY A 708 -9.76 -5.76 1.01
N GLN A 709 -9.09 -5.50 2.13
CA GLN A 709 -8.18 -6.42 2.79
C GLN A 709 -8.61 -6.63 4.25
N ARG A 710 -8.74 -7.88 4.62
CA ARG A 710 -9.10 -8.30 5.97
C ARG A 710 -7.99 -9.14 6.57
N ARG A 711 -7.88 -9.09 7.86
CA ARG A 711 -6.96 -9.89 8.67
C ARG A 711 -7.75 -10.81 9.57
N ILE A 712 -7.38 -12.07 9.60
CA ILE A 712 -7.83 -13.02 10.59
C ILE A 712 -6.64 -13.47 11.43
N GLU A 713 -6.85 -13.60 12.72
CA GLU A 713 -5.86 -14.07 13.68
C GLU A 713 -6.39 -15.30 14.37
N ALA A 714 -5.54 -16.29 14.58
CA ALA A 714 -5.89 -17.52 15.24
C ALA A 714 -4.74 -18.07 16.07
N VAL A 715 -5.09 -18.94 17.01
CA VAL A 715 -4.17 -19.74 17.80
C VAL A 715 -4.39 -21.23 17.53
N THR A 716 -3.29 -22.02 17.62
CA THR A 716 -3.32 -23.45 17.31
C THR A 716 -2.70 -24.27 18.44
N GLY A 717 -2.99 -25.57 18.45
CA GLY A 717 -2.38 -26.52 19.39
C GLY A 717 -2.63 -26.16 20.85
N ILE A 718 -1.60 -26.19 21.67
CA ILE A 718 -1.70 -25.90 23.09
C ILE A 718 -2.13 -24.46 23.39
N GLU A 719 -1.79 -23.50 22.54
CA GLU A 719 -2.18 -22.12 22.73
C GLU A 719 -3.70 -21.92 22.51
N ALA A 720 -4.31 -22.68 21.58
CA ALA A 720 -5.75 -22.67 21.41
C ALA A 720 -6.46 -23.22 22.67
N PHE A 721 -5.92 -24.32 23.26
CA PHE A 721 -6.43 -24.83 24.53
C PHE A 721 -6.32 -23.79 25.66
N ARG A 722 -5.17 -23.12 25.78
CA ARG A 722 -4.95 -22.07 26.79
C ARG A 722 -5.85 -20.87 26.61
N TYR A 723 -6.13 -20.49 25.38
CA TYR A 723 -7.04 -19.42 25.05
C TYR A 723 -8.46 -19.76 25.47
N LEU A 724 -9.00 -20.91 25.05
CA LEU A 724 -10.33 -21.36 25.41
C LEU A 724 -10.48 -21.62 26.93
N ALA A 725 -9.43 -22.11 27.59
CA ALA A 725 -9.43 -22.29 29.05
C ALA A 725 -9.56 -20.93 29.78
N ARG A 726 -8.87 -19.90 29.33
CA ARG A 726 -8.99 -18.54 29.89
C ARG A 726 -10.41 -17.98 29.74
N GLU A 727 -11.01 -18.14 28.56
CA GLU A 727 -12.38 -17.69 28.30
C GLU A 727 -13.37 -18.42 29.24
N ARG A 728 -13.24 -19.75 29.36
CA ARG A 728 -14.05 -20.56 30.30
C ARG A 728 -13.90 -20.10 31.75
N ASP A 729 -12.67 -19.84 32.17
CA ASP A 729 -12.39 -19.37 33.53
C ASP A 729 -13.01 -17.99 33.82
N LEU A 730 -12.94 -17.06 32.86
CA LEU A 730 -13.59 -15.76 32.95
C LEU A 730 -15.11 -15.90 33.04
N VAL A 731 -15.73 -16.74 32.24
CA VAL A 731 -17.16 -17.01 32.28
C VAL A 731 -17.53 -17.63 33.62
N THR A 732 -16.74 -18.57 34.14
CA THR A 732 -16.95 -19.19 35.45
C THR A 732 -16.87 -18.17 36.59
N GLN A 733 -15.90 -17.26 36.56
CA GLN A 733 -15.77 -16.19 37.57
C GLN A 733 -16.97 -15.23 37.50
N LEU A 734 -17.42 -14.82 36.34
CA LEU A 734 -18.58 -13.96 36.16
C LEU A 734 -19.86 -14.65 36.65
N ALA A 735 -20.04 -15.93 36.33
CA ALA A 735 -21.15 -16.74 36.80
C ALA A 735 -21.21 -16.83 38.35
N ALA A 736 -20.04 -17.04 38.98
CA ALA A 736 -19.94 -17.06 40.42
C ALA A 736 -20.26 -15.69 41.05
N GLN A 737 -19.73 -14.59 40.53
CA GLN A 737 -20.00 -13.23 41.00
C GLN A 737 -21.48 -12.86 40.89
N LEU A 738 -22.11 -13.23 39.79
CA LEU A 738 -23.55 -12.94 39.55
C LEU A 738 -24.51 -13.99 40.13
N LYS A 739 -23.97 -15.06 40.75
CA LYS A 739 -24.74 -16.19 41.25
C LYS A 739 -25.75 -16.72 40.23
N ALA A 740 -25.27 -16.92 39.02
CA ALA A 740 -26.03 -17.36 37.85
C ALA A 740 -25.29 -18.51 37.15
N ARG A 741 -25.97 -19.31 36.32
CA ARG A 741 -25.33 -20.25 35.46
C ARG A 741 -24.71 -19.50 34.26
N PRO A 742 -23.70 -20.06 33.59
CA PRO A 742 -23.08 -19.42 32.37
C PRO A 742 -24.12 -18.98 31.33
N GLU A 743 -25.12 -19.83 31.06
CA GLU A 743 -26.14 -19.57 30.05
C GLU A 743 -27.10 -18.42 30.44
N GLU A 744 -27.21 -18.13 31.73
CA GLU A 744 -28.07 -17.08 32.31
C GLU A 744 -27.39 -15.71 32.36
N LEU A 745 -26.05 -15.66 32.18
CA LEU A 745 -25.25 -14.42 32.31
C LEU A 745 -25.75 -13.27 31.42
N PRO A 746 -26.03 -13.46 30.11
CA PRO A 746 -26.51 -12.37 29.29
C PRO A 746 -27.81 -11.75 29.79
N THR A 747 -28.74 -12.57 30.15
CA THR A 747 -30.05 -12.15 30.74
C THR A 747 -29.87 -11.45 32.06
N ARG A 748 -28.99 -11.97 32.93
CA ARG A 748 -28.75 -11.41 34.26
C ARG A 748 -28.07 -10.04 34.17
N ILE A 749 -27.07 -9.90 33.28
CA ILE A 749 -26.41 -8.61 33.03
C ILE A 749 -27.39 -7.59 32.49
N THR A 750 -28.20 -7.96 31.48
CA THR A 750 -29.23 -7.08 30.93
C THR A 750 -30.20 -6.59 32.01
N THR A 751 -30.66 -7.52 32.89
CA THR A 751 -31.55 -7.18 34.00
C THR A 751 -30.89 -6.22 34.99
N LEU A 752 -29.62 -6.44 35.34
CA LEU A 752 -28.89 -5.58 36.26
C LEU A 752 -28.66 -4.18 35.68
N LEU A 753 -28.32 -4.06 34.38
CA LEU A 753 -28.16 -2.77 33.68
C LEU A 753 -29.49 -2.01 33.63
N ALA A 754 -30.59 -2.70 33.34
CA ALA A 754 -31.93 -2.10 33.36
C ALA A 754 -32.29 -1.59 34.77
N ARG A 755 -32.03 -2.39 35.81
CA ARG A 755 -32.27 -2.00 37.20
C ARG A 755 -31.40 -0.83 37.65
N LEU A 756 -30.13 -0.82 37.28
CA LEU A 756 -29.23 0.29 37.56
C LEU A 756 -29.77 1.60 36.94
N LYS A 757 -30.14 1.59 35.66
CA LYS A 757 -30.70 2.75 34.95
C LYS A 757 -32.02 3.23 35.60
N GLN A 758 -32.86 2.30 36.11
CA GLN A 758 -34.09 2.62 36.83
C GLN A 758 -33.76 3.27 38.17
N THR A 759 -32.82 2.70 38.92
CA THR A 759 -32.43 3.23 40.23
C THR A 759 -31.80 4.62 40.13
N GLU A 760 -30.98 4.85 39.09
CA GLU A 760 -30.43 6.19 38.81
C GLU A 760 -31.54 7.21 38.55
N ARG A 761 -32.56 6.86 37.75
CA ARG A 761 -33.72 7.74 37.52
C ARG A 761 -34.51 8.01 38.78
N GLU A 762 -34.76 6.99 39.60
CA GLU A 762 -35.46 7.12 40.88
C GLU A 762 -34.67 8.03 41.84
N ALA A 763 -33.35 7.88 41.88
CA ALA A 763 -32.47 8.72 42.69
C ALA A 763 -32.52 10.18 42.24
N ASP A 764 -32.52 10.43 40.91
CA ASP A 764 -32.61 11.78 40.36
C ASP A 764 -34.01 12.40 40.61
N ASP A 765 -35.06 11.63 40.49
CA ASP A 765 -36.42 12.08 40.82
C ASP A 765 -36.56 12.46 42.32
N LEU A 766 -36.03 11.59 43.21
CA LEU A 766 -36.00 11.86 44.64
C LEU A 766 -35.18 13.10 44.98
N ARG A 767 -34.01 13.29 44.36
CA ARG A 767 -33.21 14.53 44.50
C ARG A 767 -33.99 15.74 44.02
N GLY A 768 -34.70 15.60 42.90
CA GLY A 768 -35.57 16.67 42.36
C GLY A 768 -36.68 17.08 43.38
N ARG A 769 -37.36 16.09 43.96
CA ARG A 769 -38.40 16.34 44.98
C ARG A 769 -37.85 16.98 46.27
N LEU A 770 -36.65 16.58 46.70
CA LEU A 770 -36.00 17.24 47.83
C LEU A 770 -35.69 18.68 47.52
N ILE A 771 -35.12 18.97 46.32
CA ILE A 771 -34.85 20.34 45.88
C ILE A 771 -36.14 21.18 45.79
N ASP A 772 -37.28 20.60 45.39
CA ASP A 772 -38.56 21.30 45.34
C ASP A 772 -39.09 21.67 46.73
N LEU A 773 -38.99 20.71 47.72
CA LEU A 773 -39.35 20.93 49.10
C LEU A 773 -38.47 22.01 49.78
N ASP A 774 -37.15 21.91 49.56
CA ASP A 774 -36.20 22.87 50.07
C ASP A 774 -36.46 24.27 49.45
N ALA A 775 -36.78 24.33 48.17
CA ALA A 775 -37.05 25.56 47.44
C ALA A 775 -38.30 26.27 47.98
N ASP A 776 -39.37 25.54 48.34
CA ASP A 776 -40.54 26.09 48.99
C ASP A 776 -40.19 26.73 50.34
N THR A 777 -39.38 26.02 51.15
CA THR A 777 -38.95 26.49 52.46
C THR A 777 -38.05 27.72 52.36
N TYR A 778 -37.08 27.73 51.50
CA TYR A 778 -36.16 28.86 51.33
C TYR A 778 -36.85 30.09 50.72
N ALA A 779 -37.78 29.89 49.81
CA ALA A 779 -38.55 31.00 49.22
C ALA A 779 -39.51 31.64 50.26
N ALA A 780 -40.10 30.83 51.14
CA ALA A 780 -40.95 31.31 52.23
C ALA A 780 -40.17 32.12 53.26
N ASN A 781 -38.91 31.75 53.53
CA ASN A 781 -38.03 32.40 54.50
C ASN A 781 -37.15 33.51 53.90
N ALA A 782 -37.36 33.90 52.67
CA ALA A 782 -36.61 34.98 52.02
C ALA A 782 -36.79 36.34 52.73
N VAL A 783 -35.69 36.98 53.03
CA VAL A 783 -35.66 38.26 53.74
C VAL A 783 -35.95 39.43 52.76
N ASP A 784 -36.79 40.37 53.15
CA ASP A 784 -37.05 41.57 52.36
C ASP A 784 -35.93 42.58 52.57
N LEU A 785 -35.29 43.00 51.53
CA LEU A 785 -34.24 44.03 51.48
C LEU A 785 -34.78 45.23 50.65
N ASP A 786 -35.47 46.13 51.27
CA ASP A 786 -36.01 47.34 50.67
C ASP A 786 -36.86 47.06 49.40
N GLY A 787 -37.71 46.02 49.49
CA GLY A 787 -38.60 45.58 48.42
C GLY A 787 -37.98 44.59 47.43
N VAL A 788 -36.81 43.97 47.75
CA VAL A 788 -36.17 42.85 47.04
C VAL A 788 -36.09 41.67 47.97
N ALA A 789 -36.69 40.56 47.60
CA ALA A 789 -36.61 39.32 48.36
C ALA A 789 -35.21 38.68 48.19
N TYR A 790 -34.51 38.44 49.27
CA TYR A 790 -33.19 37.79 49.31
C TYR A 790 -33.25 36.43 49.95
N ALA A 791 -32.72 35.39 49.30
CA ALA A 791 -32.53 34.06 49.84
C ALA A 791 -31.06 33.62 49.69
N GLY A 792 -30.32 33.59 50.83
CA GLY A 792 -28.96 33.09 50.90
C GLY A 792 -28.95 31.64 51.46
N ILE A 793 -28.40 30.69 50.72
CA ILE A 793 -28.53 29.29 51.00
C ILE A 793 -27.17 28.63 50.94
N THR A 794 -26.82 27.83 51.98
CA THR A 794 -25.72 26.90 51.88
C THR A 794 -26.30 25.49 51.70
N ALA A 795 -25.92 24.85 50.58
CA ALA A 795 -26.46 23.56 50.19
C ALA A 795 -25.37 22.53 49.90
N THR A 796 -25.77 21.26 49.92
CA THR A 796 -24.95 20.16 49.38
C THR A 796 -25.63 19.61 48.13
N GLY A 797 -25.01 19.69 46.95
CA GLY A 797 -25.60 19.13 45.73
C GLY A 797 -25.73 20.19 44.59
N ASP A 798 -26.80 20.07 43.81
CA ASP A 798 -27.00 20.92 42.60
C ASP A 798 -27.47 22.32 42.97
N ALA A 799 -26.48 23.19 43.25
CA ALA A 799 -26.71 24.59 43.64
C ALA A 799 -27.49 25.35 42.55
N ARG A 800 -27.27 25.02 41.29
CA ARG A 800 -27.91 25.74 40.17
C ARG A 800 -29.39 25.43 40.12
N ARG A 801 -29.75 24.17 40.18
CA ARG A 801 -31.14 23.69 40.17
C ARG A 801 -31.91 24.24 41.39
N LEU A 802 -31.26 24.24 42.58
CA LEU A 802 -31.87 24.81 43.80
C LEU A 802 -32.09 26.33 43.65
N ALA A 803 -31.09 27.08 43.23
CA ALA A 803 -31.19 28.53 43.00
C ALA A 803 -32.32 28.90 42.02
N GLU A 804 -32.43 28.18 40.91
CA GLU A 804 -33.48 28.38 39.92
C GLU A 804 -34.87 28.06 40.47
N LYS A 805 -34.99 26.94 41.21
CA LYS A 805 -36.29 26.56 41.85
C LYS A 805 -36.71 27.58 42.92
N VAL A 806 -35.79 28.03 43.77
CA VAL A 806 -36.12 29.07 44.82
C VAL A 806 -36.50 30.37 44.13
N ARG A 807 -35.79 30.80 43.08
CA ARG A 807 -36.12 31.95 42.24
C ARG A 807 -37.55 31.83 41.70
N ASP A 808 -37.90 30.69 41.14
CA ASP A 808 -39.24 30.48 40.52
C ASP A 808 -40.34 30.50 41.60
N ARG A 809 -40.07 30.04 42.84
CA ARG A 809 -41.00 30.15 44.00
C ARG A 809 -41.17 31.56 44.56
N LEU A 810 -40.16 32.44 44.39
CA LEU A 810 -40.31 33.85 44.76
C LEU A 810 -41.33 34.56 43.83
N GLY A 811 -41.62 33.98 42.69
CA GLY A 811 -42.74 34.36 41.81
C GLY A 811 -42.54 35.76 41.17
N ARG A 812 -43.54 36.65 41.34
CA ARG A 812 -43.51 38.01 40.75
C ARG A 812 -42.77 39.03 41.59
N ARG A 813 -42.24 38.67 42.77
CA ARG A 813 -41.47 39.60 43.62
C ARG A 813 -40.07 39.86 42.98
N PRO A 814 -39.57 41.10 43.01
CA PRO A 814 -38.14 41.29 42.72
C PRO A 814 -37.34 40.45 43.74
N GLY A 815 -36.34 39.68 43.26
CA GLY A 815 -35.60 38.83 44.22
C GLY A 815 -34.28 38.30 43.67
N VAL A 816 -33.38 38.07 44.63
CA VAL A 816 -32.05 37.50 44.38
C VAL A 816 -31.89 36.24 45.26
N VAL A 817 -31.44 35.15 44.67
CA VAL A 817 -31.16 33.90 45.33
C VAL A 817 -29.69 33.59 45.20
N GLY A 818 -28.97 33.45 46.27
CA GLY A 818 -27.56 32.96 46.30
C GLY A 818 -27.50 31.57 46.92
N VAL A 819 -26.94 30.61 46.18
CA VAL A 819 -26.71 29.24 46.68
C VAL A 819 -25.22 28.92 46.62
N VAL A 820 -24.65 28.59 47.74
CA VAL A 820 -23.24 28.13 47.84
C VAL A 820 -23.25 26.62 48.09
N ALA A 821 -22.52 25.89 47.24
CA ALA A 821 -22.30 24.46 47.42
C ALA A 821 -20.79 24.15 47.17
N GLY A 822 -20.10 23.76 48.23
CA GLY A 822 -18.65 23.62 48.19
C GLY A 822 -17.96 24.92 47.79
N ALA A 823 -17.09 24.87 46.79
CA ALA A 823 -16.38 26.04 46.23
C ALA A 823 -17.18 26.79 45.13
N SER A 824 -18.43 26.44 44.89
CA SER A 824 -19.26 27.04 43.84
C SER A 824 -20.35 27.91 44.45
N ILE A 825 -20.54 29.09 43.90
CA ILE A 825 -21.70 29.96 44.17
C ILE A 825 -22.53 30.15 42.89
N VAL A 826 -23.83 30.03 43.04
CA VAL A 826 -24.80 30.32 41.96
C VAL A 826 -25.72 31.43 42.43
N VAL A 827 -25.88 32.47 41.61
CA VAL A 827 -26.85 33.57 41.85
C VAL A 827 -27.94 33.49 40.80
N ALA A 828 -29.19 33.47 41.25
CA ALA A 828 -30.37 33.56 40.36
C ALA A 828 -31.22 34.79 40.71
N VAL A 829 -31.69 35.50 39.71
CA VAL A 829 -32.49 36.71 39.87
C VAL A 829 -33.85 36.51 39.21
N THR A 830 -34.93 36.91 39.93
CA THR A 830 -36.28 36.79 39.35
C THR A 830 -36.45 37.77 38.15
N PRO A 831 -37.40 37.48 37.25
CA PRO A 831 -37.67 38.43 36.10
C PRO A 831 -38.00 39.84 36.55
N ALA A 832 -38.76 39.99 37.69
CA ALA A 832 -39.05 41.31 38.25
C ALA A 832 -37.82 41.97 38.88
N GLY A 833 -36.84 41.18 39.41
CA GLY A 833 -35.57 41.71 39.85
C GLY A 833 -34.71 42.22 38.67
N VAL A 834 -34.71 41.50 37.57
CA VAL A 834 -34.01 41.94 36.32
C VAL A 834 -34.63 43.23 35.78
N GLN A 835 -35.97 43.35 35.78
CA GLN A 835 -36.66 44.58 35.37
C GLN A 835 -36.34 45.76 36.26
N ARG A 836 -35.97 45.50 37.53
CA ARG A 836 -35.58 46.52 38.52
C ARG A 836 -34.09 46.90 38.43
N GLY A 837 -33.32 46.25 37.48
CA GLY A 837 -31.90 46.55 37.23
C GLY A 837 -30.94 45.57 37.89
N LEU A 838 -31.42 44.56 38.62
CA LEU A 838 -30.60 43.52 39.21
C LEU A 838 -30.19 42.54 38.14
N ALA A 839 -28.89 42.21 38.02
CA ALA A 839 -28.41 41.20 37.08
C ALA A 839 -27.48 40.19 37.74
N ALA A 840 -27.76 38.91 37.62
CA ALA A 840 -26.98 37.84 38.26
C ALA A 840 -25.50 37.82 37.85
N ASN A 841 -25.21 38.12 36.59
CA ASN A 841 -23.86 38.21 36.06
C ASN A 841 -23.07 39.37 36.67
N ASP A 842 -23.72 40.50 36.97
CA ASP A 842 -23.09 41.67 37.57
C ASP A 842 -22.85 41.46 39.07
N LEU A 843 -23.84 40.86 39.76
CA LEU A 843 -23.73 40.47 41.18
C LEU A 843 -22.58 39.47 41.36
N ILE A 844 -22.47 38.41 40.53
CA ILE A 844 -21.38 37.45 40.60
C ILE A 844 -20.03 38.10 40.36
N LYS A 845 -19.90 38.98 39.34
CA LYS A 845 -18.65 39.68 39.05
C LYS A 845 -18.22 40.61 40.17
N SER A 846 -19.16 41.34 40.77
CA SER A 846 -18.89 42.20 41.92
C SER A 846 -18.53 41.38 43.16
N LEU A 847 -19.19 40.24 43.39
CA LEU A 847 -18.92 39.33 44.47
C LEU A 847 -17.53 38.69 44.40
N LEU A 848 -17.10 38.30 43.17
CA LEU A 848 -15.92 37.52 42.93
C LEU A 848 -14.77 38.31 42.23
N ALA A 849 -14.75 39.62 42.37
CA ALA A 849 -13.73 40.53 41.82
C ALA A 849 -13.49 40.30 40.31
N GLY A 850 -14.56 40.25 39.52
CA GLY A 850 -14.53 40.07 38.07
C GLY A 850 -14.55 38.64 37.60
N LYS A 851 -14.47 37.62 38.45
CA LYS A 851 -14.51 36.20 38.09
C LYS A 851 -15.94 35.66 38.12
N GLY A 852 -16.22 34.70 37.25
CA GLY A 852 -17.55 34.11 37.10
C GLY A 852 -18.27 34.58 35.84
N GLY A 853 -19.38 33.90 35.49
CA GLY A 853 -20.09 34.16 34.23
C GLY A 853 -21.53 33.65 34.26
N GLY A 854 -22.33 34.17 33.35
CA GLY A 854 -23.74 33.87 33.15
C GLY A 854 -24.48 34.98 32.44
N ASN A 855 -25.78 35.02 32.61
CA ASN A 855 -26.68 36.09 32.11
C ASN A 855 -27.34 36.85 33.24
N ALA A 856 -28.26 37.81 32.94
CA ALA A 856 -28.97 38.60 33.93
C ALA A 856 -29.84 37.77 34.89
N ALA A 857 -30.36 36.60 34.42
CA ALA A 857 -31.25 35.75 35.23
C ALA A 857 -30.54 34.69 36.06
N SER A 858 -29.33 34.20 35.66
CA SER A 858 -28.56 33.21 36.38
C SER A 858 -27.08 33.33 36.06
N ALA A 859 -26.23 33.28 37.08
CA ALA A 859 -24.76 33.33 36.94
C ALA A 859 -24.11 32.46 38.04
N GLN A 860 -22.89 31.99 37.76
CA GLN A 860 -22.13 31.16 38.66
C GLN A 860 -20.64 31.50 38.69
N GLY A 861 -19.99 31.17 39.78
CA GLY A 861 -18.55 31.31 39.92
C GLY A 861 -17.99 30.38 40.98
N LYS A 862 -16.65 30.31 41.04
CA LYS A 862 -15.92 29.58 42.10
C LYS A 862 -15.26 30.57 43.05
N ALA A 863 -15.37 30.35 44.35
CA ALA A 863 -14.70 31.12 45.36
C ALA A 863 -14.16 30.22 46.48
N ASP A 864 -12.95 30.49 46.93
CA ASP A 864 -12.35 29.88 48.12
C ASP A 864 -12.57 30.85 49.32
N ALA A 865 -13.83 31.00 49.73
CA ALA A 865 -14.21 31.82 50.88
C ALA A 865 -15.31 31.13 51.68
N ASP A 866 -15.50 31.54 52.92
CA ASP A 866 -16.56 30.99 53.76
C ASP A 866 -17.93 31.23 53.13
N PRO A 867 -18.80 30.19 53.08
CA PRO A 867 -20.12 30.29 52.49
C PRO A 867 -20.97 31.41 53.10
N ALA A 868 -20.92 31.60 54.44
CA ALA A 868 -21.67 32.60 55.11
C ALA A 868 -21.19 34.03 54.73
N GLU A 869 -19.90 34.25 54.66
CA GLU A 869 -19.30 35.50 54.22
C GLU A 869 -19.69 35.86 52.75
N LEU A 870 -19.67 34.86 51.85
CA LEU A 870 -20.12 35.06 50.48
C LEU A 870 -21.57 35.46 50.38
N LEU A 871 -22.43 34.82 51.15
CA LEU A 871 -23.87 35.10 51.18
C LEU A 871 -24.19 36.45 51.80
N ASP A 872 -23.46 36.86 52.87
CA ASP A 872 -23.61 38.17 53.52
C ASP A 872 -23.16 39.29 52.56
N ARG A 873 -22.03 39.11 51.86
CA ARG A 873 -21.58 40.08 50.81
C ARG A 873 -22.55 40.13 49.63
N LEU A 874 -23.18 39.02 49.24
CA LEU A 874 -24.19 39.02 48.20
C LEU A 874 -25.45 39.76 48.68
N ARG A 875 -25.82 39.60 49.93
CA ARG A 875 -26.93 40.34 50.56
C ARG A 875 -26.70 41.86 50.51
N ASP A 876 -25.51 42.30 50.91
CA ASP A 876 -25.15 43.71 50.92
C ASP A 876 -25.11 44.28 49.48
N LEU A 877 -24.58 43.57 48.51
CA LEU A 877 -24.62 43.94 47.11
C LEU A 877 -26.07 44.03 46.57
N THR A 878 -26.95 43.12 47.03
CA THR A 878 -28.36 43.14 46.66
C THR A 878 -29.08 44.35 47.21
N ARG A 879 -28.73 44.83 48.43
CA ARG A 879 -29.30 46.02 49.07
C ARG A 879 -28.81 47.33 48.43
N ALA A 880 -27.54 47.28 47.94
CA ALA A 880 -26.92 48.49 47.33
C ALA A 880 -27.32 48.71 45.85
N ALA A 881 -27.83 47.69 45.21
CA ALA A 881 -28.29 47.73 43.84
C ALA A 881 -29.83 48.05 43.74
#